data_e69cf2a600e4bf95a353368f28d56b65
#
_entry.id   e69cf2a600e4bf95a353368f28d56b65
#
_cell.length_a   1.000
_cell.length_b   1.000
_cell.length_c   1.000
_cell.angle_alpha   90.00
_cell.angle_beta   90.00
_cell.angle_gamma   90.00
#
_symmetry.space_group_name_H-M   'P 1'
#
loop_
_entity.id
_entity.type
_entity.pdbx_description
1 polymer ?
#
loop_
_entity_poly.entity_id
_entity_poly.type
_entity_poly.pdbx_seq_one_letter_code
_entity_poly.pdbx_strand_id
1 'polypeptide(L)'
;MHKYVFLTLLVLLPLKAFSAEPIGITKNFVSYPVFQQAEYLEDKNGTLSLGEAKNSTSWNKTSTSSVNFGFTSSVYWFRFAIKNEDVKNHDIYLEIDYPMLDYVDLYSPNEDGSYRVNKTGDLLNFSTREIDDRKIMFKLKTSDNTLPYYLRVQTTSSVNFALNLLSIEAYINKLKQELPAFWAYYGIMVVMLIYNLMIFFLTRNGSYFFYVFYISSWILFQFTLNGFAFQHLWPGLPWWGNKCLPLFISLVTVGCGMMLRTFLQTKEKYPVADKISLALITGPGAVWSLVSLIGPYKIGIKGATAIALIGSATMIILSVILVIRGSRDARFFLFSWVFMMVGIILYTLKTFGALPSNFLTNWSIQIGSSATAILLSGALAENINVMRRQVLRLNKDLGEKESVAKERAVFLEQVVTTVKDMSDNMLTVTDDLASISDKFSQMSGEQEKTSTEMAAGFNALKKEYERLYASIVSQREEGSKTRELSSGIQKSQESITRASQAVSESISHVLESNNQTENTLKDLIDKMSLINKGGESIDRFMTIIDDITDRINLLSLNAAIEAARAGEHGRGFAVVADEIGKLALATSDNSKQISGQVSSIISDIGQGTSLMNNTKKQLELSFGIIDTIITNTTEVKNLVFEQDSAINRIATQAGVMNELAKDIESATSRQNQAIGDAITTIDRIAEMAREISNANNRILDLSALMKEKSHQMNDVINQAT
;
A
#
# COMPACT_ATOMS: atom_id res chain seq x y z
N MET A 1 -59.90 -1.57 45.31
CA MET A 1 -58.77 -0.63 44.98
C MET A 1 -57.49 -1.42 45.04
N HIS A 2 -57.24 -2.31 44.11
CA HIS A 2 -55.97 -3.05 43.98
C HIS A 2 -55.93 -3.56 42.55
N LYS A 3 -55.38 -2.81 41.65
CA LYS A 3 -54.94 -3.20 40.30
C LYS A 3 -54.09 -2.03 39.71
N TYR A 4 -52.95 -2.33 39.14
CA TYR A 4 -51.92 -1.46 38.50
C TYR A 4 -50.70 -1.14 39.37
N VAL A 5 -49.92 -2.20 39.73
CA VAL A 5 -48.48 -2.13 39.94
C VAL A 5 -47.92 -3.44 39.42
N PHE A 6 -47.88 -3.63 38.10
CA PHE A 6 -47.17 -4.75 37.48
C PHE A 6 -46.99 -4.44 35.99
N LEU A 7 -46.12 -3.51 35.66
CA LEU A 7 -45.55 -3.40 34.31
C LEU A 7 -44.44 -2.34 34.23
N THR A 8 -43.31 -2.55 34.81
CA THR A 8 -42.05 -1.86 34.44
C THR A 8 -40.86 -2.62 35.04
N LEU A 9 -40.76 -3.92 34.71
CA LEU A 9 -39.50 -4.66 34.89
C LEU A 9 -39.24 -5.41 33.60
N LEU A 10 -39.08 -4.63 32.49
CA LEU A 10 -38.67 -5.19 31.24
C LEU A 10 -37.22 -4.76 30.97
N VAL A 11 -36.31 -5.73 31.28
CA VAL A 11 -35.09 -5.98 30.51
C VAL A 11 -34.09 -4.85 30.46
N LEU A 12 -33.37 -4.68 31.54
CA LEU A 12 -31.93 -4.38 31.49
C LEU A 12 -31.19 -5.74 31.58
N LEU A 13 -31.24 -6.53 30.54
CA LEU A 13 -30.16 -7.49 30.28
C LEU A 13 -28.91 -6.65 30.03
N PRO A 14 -27.85 -6.82 30.82
CA PRO A 14 -26.60 -6.17 30.47
C PRO A 14 -26.15 -6.75 29.15
N LEU A 15 -26.24 -5.99 28.06
CA LEU A 15 -25.33 -6.17 26.94
C LEU A 15 -23.95 -6.31 27.55
N LYS A 16 -23.35 -7.50 27.54
CA LYS A 16 -21.95 -7.66 27.89
C LYS A 16 -21.18 -6.74 26.95
N ALA A 17 -20.88 -5.55 27.42
CA ALA A 17 -20.05 -4.60 26.71
C ALA A 17 -18.74 -5.29 26.35
N PHE A 18 -18.18 -4.93 25.22
CA PHE A 18 -16.83 -5.31 24.81
C PHE A 18 -15.91 -5.19 26.03
N SER A 19 -15.32 -6.31 26.47
CA SER A 19 -14.61 -6.37 27.75
C SER A 19 -13.10 -6.19 27.60
N ALA A 20 -12.59 -6.14 26.37
CA ALA A 20 -11.17 -5.89 26.11
C ALA A 20 -10.90 -4.37 26.12
N GLU A 21 -9.80 -3.99 26.74
CA GLU A 21 -9.36 -2.59 26.72
C GLU A 21 -9.02 -2.17 25.28
N PRO A 22 -9.40 -0.96 24.85
CA PRO A 22 -9.02 -0.46 23.54
C PRO A 22 -7.51 -0.29 23.42
N ILE A 23 -6.96 -0.59 22.25
CA ILE A 23 -5.55 -0.39 21.94
C ILE A 23 -5.33 1.12 21.74
N GLY A 24 -4.55 1.75 22.64
CA GLY A 24 -4.23 3.18 22.59
C GLY A 24 -3.22 3.50 21.49
N ILE A 25 -3.58 4.46 20.64
CA ILE A 25 -2.70 4.97 19.59
C ILE A 25 -2.24 6.36 20.01
N THR A 26 -0.97 6.46 20.36
CA THR A 26 -0.29 7.71 20.75
C THR A 26 0.55 8.24 19.59
N LYS A 27 1.05 9.47 19.71
CA LYS A 27 1.96 10.09 18.73
C LYS A 27 3.21 9.24 18.42
N ASN A 28 3.68 8.47 19.40
CA ASN A 28 4.88 7.64 19.26
C ASN A 28 4.54 6.16 19.05
N PHE A 29 3.32 5.87 18.58
CA PHE A 29 2.91 4.49 18.29
C PHE A 29 3.78 3.87 17.21
N VAL A 30 4.34 2.70 17.47
CA VAL A 30 5.19 1.95 16.54
C VAL A 30 4.46 0.71 16.04
N SER A 31 4.16 -0.22 16.94
CA SER A 31 3.47 -1.47 16.61
C SER A 31 2.81 -2.09 17.84
N TYR A 32 1.75 -2.88 17.61
CA TYR A 32 1.07 -3.61 18.68
C TYR A 32 0.48 -4.92 18.17
N PRO A 33 0.73 -6.07 18.85
CA PRO A 33 0.11 -7.35 18.52
C PRO A 33 -1.35 -7.39 19.03
N VAL A 34 -2.30 -7.29 18.11
CA VAL A 34 -3.73 -7.11 18.39
C VAL A 34 -4.30 -8.20 19.27
N PHE A 35 -3.84 -9.46 19.09
CA PHE A 35 -4.35 -10.59 19.85
C PHE A 35 -4.05 -10.57 21.35
N GLN A 36 -3.22 -9.66 21.83
CA GLN A 36 -3.05 -9.45 23.27
C GLN A 36 -4.28 -8.78 23.92
N GLN A 37 -5.07 -8.02 23.13
CA GLN A 37 -6.27 -7.31 23.58
C GLN A 37 -7.51 -7.60 22.70
N ALA A 38 -7.47 -8.65 21.92
CA ALA A 38 -8.60 -9.07 21.09
C ALA A 38 -9.43 -10.17 21.75
N GLU A 39 -10.61 -10.37 21.23
CA GLU A 39 -11.48 -11.50 21.55
C GLU A 39 -11.82 -12.26 20.26
N TYR A 40 -12.03 -13.57 20.39
CA TYR A 40 -12.45 -14.40 19.25
C TYR A 40 -13.76 -15.13 19.53
N LEU A 41 -14.48 -15.42 18.45
CA LEU A 41 -15.70 -16.21 18.46
C LEU A 41 -15.59 -17.29 17.37
N GLU A 42 -15.76 -18.54 17.73
CA GLU A 42 -15.80 -19.65 16.77
C GLU A 42 -17.23 -19.82 16.23
N ASP A 43 -17.38 -19.66 14.94
CA ASP A 43 -18.59 -19.95 14.19
C ASP A 43 -18.42 -21.31 13.47
N LYS A 44 -18.88 -22.38 14.14
CA LYS A 44 -18.73 -23.76 13.65
C LYS A 44 -19.44 -24.03 12.32
N ASN A 45 -20.53 -23.32 12.08
CA ASN A 45 -21.35 -23.51 10.88
C ASN A 45 -21.03 -22.51 9.77
N GLY A 46 -20.29 -21.43 10.08
CA GLY A 46 -19.93 -20.38 9.14
C GLY A 46 -21.09 -19.48 8.71
N THR A 47 -22.19 -19.48 9.46
CA THR A 47 -23.46 -18.83 9.10
C THR A 47 -23.70 -17.51 9.81
N LEU A 48 -22.92 -17.16 10.82
CA LEU A 48 -23.13 -15.94 11.60
C LEU A 48 -22.93 -14.69 10.74
N SER A 49 -23.95 -13.82 10.75
CA SER A 49 -23.84 -12.45 10.26
C SER A 49 -23.09 -11.56 11.26
N LEU A 50 -22.66 -10.36 10.83
CA LEU A 50 -22.05 -9.37 11.73
C LEU A 50 -23.00 -9.03 12.90
N GLY A 51 -24.31 -8.90 12.65
CA GLY A 51 -25.29 -8.58 13.69
C GLY A 51 -25.38 -9.66 14.76
N GLU A 52 -25.38 -10.93 14.37
CA GLU A 52 -25.40 -12.07 15.29
C GLU A 52 -24.07 -12.21 16.03
N ALA A 53 -22.95 -12.04 15.35
CA ALA A 53 -21.64 -12.05 15.98
C ALA A 53 -21.50 -10.94 17.03
N LYS A 54 -21.94 -9.71 16.74
CA LYS A 54 -21.96 -8.58 17.70
C LYS A 54 -22.74 -8.91 18.97
N ASN A 55 -23.88 -9.55 18.83
CA ASN A 55 -24.79 -9.86 19.93
C ASN A 55 -24.45 -11.18 20.66
N SER A 56 -23.46 -11.92 20.18
CA SER A 56 -23.05 -13.17 20.81
C SER A 56 -22.42 -12.93 22.19
N THR A 57 -22.71 -13.80 23.12
CA THR A 57 -22.10 -13.82 24.46
C THR A 57 -20.91 -14.78 24.57
N SER A 58 -20.59 -15.52 23.50
CA SER A 58 -19.59 -16.60 23.47
C SER A 58 -18.21 -16.12 23.01
N TRP A 59 -17.89 -14.85 23.18
CA TRP A 59 -16.56 -14.32 22.92
C TRP A 59 -15.54 -14.79 23.94
N ASN A 60 -14.39 -15.25 23.47
CA ASN A 60 -13.27 -15.70 24.28
C ASN A 60 -12.10 -14.72 24.13
N LYS A 61 -11.38 -14.44 25.21
CA LYS A 61 -10.18 -13.58 25.15
C LYS A 61 -9.01 -14.33 24.53
N THR A 62 -8.24 -13.62 23.71
CA THR A 62 -6.91 -14.05 23.28
C THR A 62 -5.88 -13.50 24.27
N SER A 63 -4.84 -14.27 24.58
CA SER A 63 -3.76 -13.85 25.51
C SER A 63 -2.37 -13.98 24.91
N THR A 64 -2.30 -14.32 23.63
CA THR A 64 -1.05 -14.59 22.90
C THR A 64 -0.85 -13.56 21.79
N SER A 65 0.36 -13.43 21.27
CA SER A 65 0.63 -12.54 20.12
C SER A 65 0.16 -13.10 18.78
N SER A 66 -0.19 -14.39 18.72
CA SER A 66 -0.70 -15.08 17.54
C SER A 66 -1.73 -16.12 17.94
N VAL A 67 -2.67 -16.43 17.04
CA VAL A 67 -3.64 -17.53 17.24
C VAL A 67 -3.23 -18.75 16.43
N ASN A 68 -3.52 -19.94 16.96
CA ASN A 68 -3.30 -21.19 16.26
C ASN A 68 -4.46 -22.18 16.57
N PHE A 69 -5.43 -22.24 15.65
CA PHE A 69 -6.56 -23.18 15.73
C PHE A 69 -6.38 -24.38 14.79
N GLY A 70 -5.22 -24.46 14.10
CA GLY A 70 -4.92 -25.54 13.17
C GLY A 70 -5.83 -25.58 11.95
N PHE A 71 -5.97 -26.79 11.39
CA PHE A 71 -6.87 -27.03 10.24
C PHE A 71 -8.30 -27.25 10.70
N THR A 72 -9.12 -26.26 10.59
CA THR A 72 -10.54 -26.29 10.98
C THR A 72 -11.45 -26.00 9.77
N SER A 73 -12.73 -26.29 9.91
CA SER A 73 -13.77 -25.85 8.99
C SER A 73 -14.61 -24.72 9.56
N SER A 74 -14.38 -24.35 10.82
CA SER A 74 -15.06 -23.25 11.48
C SER A 74 -14.59 -21.91 10.91
N VAL A 75 -15.48 -20.94 10.92
CA VAL A 75 -15.17 -19.54 10.68
C VAL A 75 -14.82 -18.89 12.00
N TYR A 76 -13.82 -18.03 12.02
CA TYR A 76 -13.43 -17.31 13.22
C TYR A 76 -13.71 -15.84 13.05
N TRP A 77 -14.38 -15.28 14.04
CA TRP A 77 -14.55 -13.84 14.19
C TRP A 77 -13.61 -13.35 15.26
N PHE A 78 -12.94 -12.25 15.00
CA PHE A 78 -12.10 -11.54 15.96
C PHE A 78 -12.66 -10.14 16.14
N ARG A 79 -12.65 -9.62 17.38
CA ARG A 79 -13.01 -8.22 17.63
C ARG A 79 -11.94 -7.56 18.50
N PHE A 80 -11.66 -6.32 18.17
CA PHE A 80 -10.73 -5.46 18.90
C PHE A 80 -11.14 -4.01 18.72
N ALA A 81 -10.77 -3.12 19.65
CA ALA A 81 -11.04 -1.71 19.55
C ALA A 81 -9.74 -0.92 19.54
N ILE A 82 -9.75 0.20 18.85
CA ILE A 82 -8.64 1.14 18.77
C ILE A 82 -9.14 2.46 19.34
N LYS A 83 -8.34 3.09 20.21
CA LYS A 83 -8.61 4.41 20.76
C LYS A 83 -7.51 5.36 20.29
N ASN A 84 -7.91 6.43 19.63
CA ASN A 84 -6.99 7.51 19.32
C ASN A 84 -6.77 8.34 20.61
N GLU A 85 -5.52 8.43 21.06
CA GLU A 85 -5.13 9.20 22.24
C GLU A 85 -4.42 10.50 21.86
N ASP A 86 -4.36 10.82 20.56
CA ASP A 86 -3.74 12.03 20.01
C ASP A 86 -4.77 12.82 19.20
N VAL A 87 -4.58 14.14 19.12
CA VAL A 87 -5.48 15.08 18.40
C VAL A 87 -5.40 14.89 16.87
N LYS A 88 -4.39 14.20 16.35
CA LYS A 88 -4.19 13.98 14.91
C LYS A 88 -4.61 12.56 14.51
N ASN A 89 -5.37 12.47 13.43
CA ASN A 89 -5.66 11.18 12.81
C ASN A 89 -4.35 10.57 12.24
N HIS A 90 -4.00 9.38 12.73
CA HIS A 90 -2.86 8.61 12.24
C HIS A 90 -3.34 7.52 11.29
N ASP A 91 -2.64 7.39 10.14
CA ASP A 91 -2.78 6.23 9.28
C ASP A 91 -2.10 5.03 9.94
N ILE A 92 -2.88 4.00 10.25
CA ILE A 92 -2.42 2.77 10.89
C ILE A 92 -2.70 1.60 9.95
N TYR A 93 -1.81 0.64 9.94
CA TYR A 93 -1.89 -0.54 9.09
C TYR A 93 -2.15 -1.77 9.96
N LEU A 94 -3.19 -2.51 9.61
CA LEU A 94 -3.48 -3.81 10.20
C LEU A 94 -2.88 -4.89 9.30
N GLU A 95 -1.86 -5.58 9.80
CA GLU A 95 -1.16 -6.66 9.11
C GLU A 95 -1.63 -8.02 9.61
N ILE A 96 -2.00 -8.90 8.69
CA ILE A 96 -2.12 -10.34 8.90
C ILE A 96 -0.87 -10.98 8.31
N ASP A 97 -0.01 -11.57 9.13
CA ASP A 97 1.31 -12.04 8.71
C ASP A 97 1.30 -13.36 7.91
N TYR A 98 0.15 -13.98 7.74
CA TYR A 98 -0.05 -15.19 6.95
C TYR A 98 -0.84 -14.90 5.67
N PRO A 99 -0.21 -15.00 4.48
CA PRO A 99 -0.83 -14.58 3.21
C PRO A 99 -1.86 -15.57 2.62
N MET A 100 -1.93 -16.80 3.14
CA MET A 100 -2.70 -17.93 2.57
C MET A 100 -4.01 -18.17 3.32
N LEU A 101 -4.81 -17.12 3.50
CA LEU A 101 -6.17 -17.19 4.07
C LEU A 101 -7.19 -17.02 2.96
N ASP A 102 -8.15 -17.95 2.85
CA ASP A 102 -9.12 -18.04 1.74
C ASP A 102 -10.02 -16.80 1.65
N TYR A 103 -10.64 -16.41 2.76
CA TYR A 103 -11.52 -15.24 2.87
C TYR A 103 -11.24 -14.49 4.17
N VAL A 104 -11.01 -13.21 4.05
CA VAL A 104 -10.78 -12.29 5.15
C VAL A 104 -11.64 -11.06 4.94
N ASP A 105 -12.66 -10.90 5.78
CA ASP A 105 -13.57 -9.77 5.76
C ASP A 105 -13.30 -8.87 6.97
N LEU A 106 -12.82 -7.65 6.75
CA LEU A 106 -12.65 -6.66 7.79
C LEU A 106 -13.84 -5.69 7.80
N TYR A 107 -14.49 -5.61 8.93
CA TYR A 107 -15.56 -4.67 9.22
C TYR A 107 -15.01 -3.50 10.05
N SER A 108 -14.87 -2.36 9.41
CA SER A 108 -14.38 -1.11 10.01
C SER A 108 -15.56 -0.24 10.40
N PRO A 109 -15.62 0.30 11.64
CA PRO A 109 -16.71 1.15 12.07
C PRO A 109 -16.64 2.53 11.39
N ASN A 110 -17.77 3.06 10.96
CA ASN A 110 -17.94 4.43 10.53
C ASN A 110 -18.40 5.33 11.70
N GLU A 111 -18.34 6.64 11.53
CA GLU A 111 -18.76 7.60 12.56
C GLU A 111 -20.25 7.50 12.89
N ASP A 112 -21.09 7.10 11.94
CA ASP A 112 -22.53 6.88 12.11
C ASP A 112 -22.90 5.55 12.80
N GLY A 113 -21.90 4.74 13.18
CA GLY A 113 -22.09 3.41 13.77
C GLY A 113 -22.38 2.29 12.77
N SER A 114 -22.42 2.59 11.47
CA SER A 114 -22.45 1.58 10.40
C SER A 114 -21.04 0.95 10.22
N TYR A 115 -20.97 -0.11 9.41
CA TYR A 115 -19.69 -0.80 9.15
C TYR A 115 -19.40 -0.85 7.66
N ARG A 116 -18.22 -0.35 7.30
CA ARG A 116 -17.63 -0.59 5.99
C ARG A 116 -16.98 -1.97 5.99
N VAL A 117 -17.17 -2.73 4.90
CA VAL A 117 -16.59 -4.08 4.75
C VAL A 117 -15.53 -4.07 3.67
N ASN A 118 -14.32 -4.49 4.01
CA ASN A 118 -13.24 -4.78 3.06
C ASN A 118 -13.06 -6.29 2.99
N LYS A 119 -13.27 -6.86 1.80
CA LYS A 119 -13.19 -8.31 1.55
C LYS A 119 -11.95 -8.64 0.73
N THR A 120 -11.15 -9.56 1.22
CA THR A 120 -9.95 -10.05 0.53
C THR A 120 -9.68 -11.50 0.90
N GLY A 121 -8.63 -12.10 0.35
CA GLY A 121 -8.20 -13.47 0.60
C GLY A 121 -7.47 -14.06 -0.61
N ASP A 122 -6.88 -15.24 -0.46
CA ASP A 122 -6.15 -15.89 -1.56
C ASP A 122 -7.07 -16.64 -2.55
N LEU A 123 -8.36 -16.81 -2.21
CA LEU A 123 -9.42 -17.25 -3.13
C LEU A 123 -10.09 -16.11 -3.91
N LEU A 124 -9.73 -14.87 -3.63
CA LEU A 124 -10.13 -13.69 -4.39
C LEU A 124 -8.96 -13.18 -5.24
N ASN A 125 -9.23 -12.38 -6.27
CA ASN A 125 -8.17 -11.76 -7.06
C ASN A 125 -7.27 -10.89 -6.17
N PHE A 126 -5.98 -10.85 -6.46
CA PHE A 126 -5.01 -10.04 -5.70
C PHE A 126 -5.41 -8.56 -5.65
N SER A 127 -6.06 -8.05 -6.69
CA SER A 127 -6.59 -6.68 -6.77
C SER A 127 -7.63 -6.32 -5.70
N THR A 128 -8.16 -7.31 -4.94
CA THR A 128 -9.04 -7.04 -3.79
C THR A 128 -8.27 -6.57 -2.56
N ARG A 129 -6.94 -6.70 -2.55
CA ARG A 129 -6.10 -6.18 -1.47
C ARG A 129 -6.05 -4.66 -1.52
N GLU A 130 -6.29 -4.04 -0.40
CA GLU A 130 -6.24 -2.57 -0.28
C GLU A 130 -4.83 -2.01 -0.45
N ILE A 131 -3.82 -2.81 -0.07
CA ILE A 131 -2.40 -2.45 -0.17
C ILE A 131 -1.71 -3.53 -1.00
N ASP A 132 -0.88 -3.10 -1.94
CA ASP A 132 -0.07 -4.00 -2.77
C ASP A 132 1.10 -4.58 -1.95
N ASP A 133 0.75 -5.55 -1.10
CA ASP A 133 1.71 -6.29 -0.27
C ASP A 133 1.46 -7.79 -0.39
N ARG A 134 2.53 -8.59 -0.30
CA ARG A 134 2.46 -10.06 -0.26
C ARG A 134 1.63 -10.59 0.90
N LYS A 135 1.52 -9.85 2.01
CA LYS A 135 0.67 -10.12 3.17
C LYS A 135 -0.68 -9.41 3.02
N ILE A 136 -1.64 -9.82 3.80
CA ILE A 136 -2.95 -9.17 3.85
C ILE A 136 -2.84 -7.94 4.75
N MET A 137 -3.06 -6.77 4.17
CA MET A 137 -2.94 -5.49 4.84
C MET A 137 -4.21 -4.65 4.66
N PHE A 138 -4.62 -3.96 5.73
CA PHE A 138 -5.71 -2.99 5.69
C PHE A 138 -5.24 -1.66 6.25
N LYS A 139 -5.69 -0.57 5.64
CA LYS A 139 -5.48 0.78 6.15
C LYS A 139 -6.63 1.15 7.08
N LEU A 140 -6.33 1.40 8.34
CA LEU A 140 -7.30 1.81 9.34
C LEU A 140 -7.21 3.31 9.57
N LYS A 141 -8.37 3.96 9.71
CA LYS A 141 -8.46 5.34 10.16
C LYS A 141 -8.71 5.35 11.66
N THR A 142 -7.86 6.04 12.41
CA THR A 142 -8.12 6.27 13.84
C THR A 142 -9.25 7.27 13.99
N SER A 143 -10.23 6.93 14.80
CA SER A 143 -11.36 7.79 15.17
C SER A 143 -11.38 7.94 16.69
N ASP A 144 -11.94 9.03 17.20
CA ASP A 144 -12.21 9.21 18.63
C ASP A 144 -13.28 8.22 19.15
N ASN A 145 -13.93 7.53 18.23
CA ASN A 145 -14.97 6.56 18.52
C ASN A 145 -14.36 5.19 18.79
N THR A 146 -14.54 4.65 19.99
CA THR A 146 -14.01 3.35 20.43
C THR A 146 -14.85 2.15 19.99
N LEU A 147 -15.57 2.26 18.86
CA LEU A 147 -16.33 1.14 18.30
C LEU A 147 -15.38 0.00 17.86
N PRO A 148 -15.73 -1.25 18.15
CA PRO A 148 -14.87 -2.39 17.81
C PRO A 148 -14.81 -2.65 16.30
N TYR A 149 -13.63 -2.98 15.81
CA TYR A 149 -13.41 -3.63 14.52
C TYR A 149 -13.77 -5.12 14.64
N TYR A 150 -14.29 -5.69 13.55
CA TYR A 150 -14.54 -7.13 13.44
C TYR A 150 -13.78 -7.68 12.25
N LEU A 151 -13.05 -8.77 12.47
CA LEU A 151 -12.34 -9.50 11.43
C LEU A 151 -12.94 -10.90 11.34
N ARG A 152 -13.52 -11.24 10.19
CA ARG A 152 -14.03 -12.58 9.88
C ARG A 152 -13.02 -13.32 9.02
N VAL A 153 -12.56 -14.46 9.49
CA VAL A 153 -11.60 -15.31 8.78
C VAL A 153 -12.20 -16.67 8.53
N GLN A 154 -12.23 -17.05 7.27
CA GLN A 154 -12.65 -18.37 6.81
C GLN A 154 -11.57 -18.94 5.91
N THR A 155 -11.02 -20.11 6.25
CA THR A 155 -9.97 -20.73 5.44
C THR A 155 -10.01 -22.24 5.50
N THR A 156 -9.62 -22.87 4.39
CA THR A 156 -9.33 -24.31 4.30
C THR A 156 -7.88 -24.63 4.68
N SER A 157 -7.04 -23.60 4.80
CA SER A 157 -5.68 -23.65 5.33
C SER A 157 -5.67 -23.76 6.87
N SER A 158 -4.49 -23.76 7.47
CA SER A 158 -4.38 -23.66 8.92
C SER A 158 -4.69 -22.23 9.39
N VAL A 159 -5.55 -22.10 10.39
CA VAL A 159 -5.80 -20.83 11.07
C VAL A 159 -4.66 -20.60 12.08
N ASN A 160 -3.53 -20.13 11.59
CA ASN A 160 -2.33 -19.82 12.38
C ASN A 160 -1.70 -18.53 11.86
N PHE A 161 -1.98 -17.41 12.52
CA PHE A 161 -1.44 -16.12 12.14
C PHE A 161 -1.34 -15.14 13.30
N ALA A 162 -0.48 -14.14 13.14
CA ALA A 162 -0.42 -12.97 14.00
C ALA A 162 -1.16 -11.80 13.35
N LEU A 163 -1.75 -10.96 14.18
CA LEU A 163 -2.46 -9.75 13.78
C LEU A 163 -1.77 -8.56 14.45
N ASN A 164 -1.18 -7.68 13.63
CA ASN A 164 -0.37 -6.58 14.12
C ASN A 164 -0.91 -5.23 13.64
N LEU A 165 -0.99 -4.26 14.53
CA LEU A 165 -1.13 -2.86 14.17
C LEU A 165 0.27 -2.26 13.99
N LEU A 166 0.48 -1.53 12.91
CA LEU A 166 1.75 -0.91 12.55
C LEU A 166 1.54 0.56 12.21
N SER A 167 2.43 1.43 12.68
CA SER A 167 2.56 2.77 12.11
C SER A 167 3.15 2.68 10.70
N ILE A 168 2.99 3.73 9.90
CA ILE A 168 3.60 3.81 8.56
C ILE A 168 5.12 3.62 8.62
N GLU A 169 5.78 4.22 9.61
CA GLU A 169 7.23 4.09 9.80
C GLU A 169 7.63 2.65 10.16
N ALA A 170 6.88 2.01 11.06
CA ALA A 170 7.13 0.61 11.42
C ALA A 170 6.94 -0.33 10.22
N TYR A 171 5.91 -0.11 9.42
CA TYR A 171 5.68 -0.86 8.18
C TYR A 171 6.82 -0.69 7.18
N ILE A 172 7.23 0.56 6.89
CA ILE A 172 8.34 0.84 5.97
C ILE A 172 9.66 0.22 6.49
N ASN A 173 9.96 0.35 7.78
CA ASN A 173 11.16 -0.23 8.37
C ASN A 173 11.15 -1.76 8.31
N LYS A 174 10.00 -2.39 8.50
CA LYS A 174 9.82 -3.83 8.32
C LYS A 174 10.07 -4.27 6.89
N LEU A 175 9.54 -3.55 5.90
CA LEU A 175 9.80 -3.80 4.47
C LEU A 175 11.29 -3.65 4.13
N LYS A 176 11.95 -2.59 4.62
CA LYS A 176 13.40 -2.36 4.42
C LYS A 176 14.26 -3.50 4.96
N GLN A 177 13.81 -4.22 5.98
CA GLN A 177 14.53 -5.35 6.56
C GLN A 177 14.17 -6.68 5.88
N GLU A 178 12.87 -6.93 5.64
CA GLU A 178 12.40 -8.22 5.11
C GLU A 178 12.71 -8.39 3.62
N LEU A 179 12.45 -7.38 2.78
CA LEU A 179 12.58 -7.53 1.33
C LEU A 179 14.01 -7.82 0.85
N PRO A 180 15.05 -7.10 1.31
CA PRO A 180 16.43 -7.40 0.90
C PRO A 180 16.85 -8.82 1.28
N ALA A 181 16.44 -9.29 2.47
CA ALA A 181 16.75 -10.64 2.93
C ALA A 181 16.05 -11.71 2.05
N PHE A 182 14.79 -11.51 1.66
CA PHE A 182 14.10 -12.40 0.71
C PHE A 182 14.77 -12.40 -0.67
N TRP A 183 15.11 -11.23 -1.21
CA TRP A 183 15.74 -11.14 -2.52
C TRP A 183 17.15 -11.74 -2.51
N ALA A 184 17.92 -11.56 -1.43
CA ALA A 184 19.22 -12.23 -1.25
C ALA A 184 19.04 -13.75 -1.22
N TYR A 185 18.05 -14.26 -0.47
CA TYR A 185 17.72 -15.68 -0.44
C TYR A 185 17.36 -16.24 -1.82
N TYR A 186 16.41 -15.62 -2.51
CA TYR A 186 16.01 -16.07 -3.85
C TYR A 186 17.14 -15.93 -4.86
N GLY A 187 17.98 -14.88 -4.74
CA GLY A 187 19.18 -14.70 -5.54
C GLY A 187 20.15 -15.89 -5.40
N ILE A 188 20.45 -16.30 -4.17
CA ILE A 188 21.29 -17.49 -3.90
C ILE A 188 20.69 -18.76 -4.55
N MET A 189 19.37 -18.97 -4.37
CA MET A 189 18.70 -20.16 -4.89
C MET A 189 18.68 -20.18 -6.42
N VAL A 190 18.47 -19.03 -7.07
CA VAL A 190 18.49 -18.91 -8.55
C VAL A 190 19.92 -19.11 -9.10
N VAL A 191 20.93 -18.58 -8.43
CA VAL A 191 22.33 -18.81 -8.81
C VAL A 191 22.66 -20.30 -8.74
N MET A 192 22.26 -21.00 -7.65
CA MET A 192 22.46 -22.44 -7.53
C MET A 192 21.69 -23.22 -8.60
N LEU A 193 20.48 -22.78 -8.94
CA LEU A 193 19.69 -23.35 -10.03
C LEU A 193 20.42 -23.26 -11.37
N ILE A 194 20.82 -22.05 -11.77
CA ILE A 194 21.49 -21.77 -13.06
C ILE A 194 22.82 -22.52 -13.13
N TYR A 195 23.64 -22.45 -12.09
CA TYR A 195 24.94 -23.14 -12.04
C TYR A 195 24.79 -24.63 -12.25
N ASN A 196 23.88 -25.30 -11.53
CA ASN A 196 23.69 -26.74 -11.68
C ASN A 196 22.99 -27.13 -13.01
N LEU A 197 22.15 -26.23 -13.53
CA LEU A 197 21.54 -26.40 -14.86
C LEU A 197 22.63 -26.37 -15.98
N MET A 198 23.59 -25.47 -15.89
CA MET A 198 24.74 -25.42 -16.81
C MET A 198 25.55 -26.71 -16.70
N ILE A 199 25.88 -27.19 -15.51
CA ILE A 199 26.60 -28.44 -15.31
C ILE A 199 25.80 -29.62 -15.86
N PHE A 200 24.48 -29.64 -15.69
CA PHE A 200 23.62 -30.66 -16.28
C PHE A 200 23.78 -30.72 -17.81
N PHE A 201 23.73 -29.57 -18.49
CA PHE A 201 23.88 -29.51 -19.95
C PHE A 201 25.28 -30.00 -20.42
N LEU A 202 26.32 -29.70 -19.64
CA LEU A 202 27.69 -30.08 -19.92
C LEU A 202 27.94 -31.61 -19.69
N THR A 203 27.38 -32.14 -18.59
CA THR A 203 27.70 -33.53 -18.15
C THR A 203 26.63 -34.54 -18.49
N ARG A 204 25.39 -34.09 -18.79
CA ARG A 204 24.19 -34.93 -18.98
C ARG A 204 23.93 -35.91 -17.83
N ASN A 205 24.46 -35.64 -16.65
CA ASN A 205 24.32 -36.50 -15.48
C ASN A 205 22.97 -36.27 -14.78
N GLY A 206 22.20 -37.35 -14.58
CA GLY A 206 20.87 -37.33 -13.99
C GLY A 206 20.81 -36.74 -12.57
N SER A 207 21.92 -36.79 -11.82
CA SER A 207 21.95 -36.20 -10.47
C SER A 207 21.77 -34.67 -10.49
N TYR A 208 22.35 -33.98 -11.49
CA TYR A 208 22.18 -32.56 -11.68
C TYR A 208 20.78 -32.21 -12.18
N PHE A 209 20.18 -33.05 -13.03
CA PHE A 209 18.79 -32.87 -13.45
C PHE A 209 17.83 -32.86 -12.26
N PHE A 210 17.93 -33.87 -11.38
CA PHE A 210 17.06 -33.96 -10.22
C PHE A 210 17.38 -32.93 -9.15
N TYR A 211 18.61 -32.45 -9.05
CA TYR A 211 18.95 -31.30 -8.23
C TYR A 211 18.25 -30.03 -8.76
N VAL A 212 18.32 -29.76 -10.05
CA VAL A 212 17.62 -28.62 -10.69
C VAL A 212 16.11 -28.71 -10.47
N PHE A 213 15.55 -29.90 -10.66
CA PHE A 213 14.13 -30.16 -10.41
C PHE A 213 13.73 -29.88 -8.95
N TYR A 214 14.52 -30.37 -8.00
CA TYR A 214 14.32 -30.11 -6.57
C TYR A 214 14.38 -28.64 -6.23
N ILE A 215 15.44 -27.95 -6.66
CA ILE A 215 15.62 -26.52 -6.35
C ILE A 215 14.51 -25.66 -7.00
N SER A 216 14.14 -25.94 -8.25
CA SER A 216 13.04 -25.23 -8.92
C SER A 216 11.73 -25.40 -8.15
N SER A 217 11.41 -26.63 -7.75
CA SER A 217 10.20 -26.92 -6.97
C SER A 217 10.25 -26.24 -5.59
N TRP A 218 11.42 -26.18 -4.96
CA TRP A 218 11.64 -25.52 -3.68
C TRP A 218 11.49 -24.02 -3.77
N ILE A 219 12.06 -23.39 -4.80
CA ILE A 219 11.90 -21.95 -5.04
C ILE A 219 10.41 -21.60 -5.20
N LEU A 220 9.69 -22.34 -6.04
CA LEU A 220 8.26 -22.12 -6.29
C LEU A 220 7.43 -22.34 -5.02
N PHE A 221 7.74 -23.37 -4.24
CA PHE A 221 7.11 -23.60 -2.93
C PHE A 221 7.30 -22.43 -2.00
N GLN A 222 8.53 -21.98 -1.80
CA GLN A 222 8.84 -20.85 -0.89
C GLN A 222 8.26 -19.53 -1.41
N PHE A 223 8.30 -19.30 -2.72
CA PHE A 223 7.76 -18.10 -3.34
C PHE A 223 6.24 -18.00 -3.16
N THR A 224 5.57 -19.15 -3.24
CA THR A 224 4.14 -19.28 -2.97
C THR A 224 3.84 -19.07 -1.50
N LEU A 225 4.53 -19.79 -0.62
CA LEU A 225 4.30 -19.74 0.83
C LEU A 225 4.49 -18.32 1.41
N ASN A 226 5.47 -17.59 0.88
CA ASN A 226 5.74 -16.22 1.31
C ASN A 226 4.82 -15.16 0.67
N GLY A 227 3.86 -15.56 -0.18
CA GLY A 227 2.88 -14.68 -0.80
C GLY A 227 3.35 -13.97 -2.08
N PHE A 228 4.64 -14.05 -2.44
CA PHE A 228 5.20 -13.40 -3.64
C PHE A 228 4.63 -13.96 -4.94
N ALA A 229 4.37 -15.26 -4.99
CA ALA A 229 3.83 -15.89 -6.18
C ALA A 229 2.42 -15.38 -6.51
N PHE A 230 1.57 -15.20 -5.50
CA PHE A 230 0.25 -14.62 -5.69
C PHE A 230 0.31 -13.15 -6.09
N GLN A 231 1.27 -12.39 -5.54
CA GLN A 231 1.47 -10.98 -5.89
C GLN A 231 1.99 -10.80 -7.33
N HIS A 232 2.97 -11.62 -7.78
CA HIS A 232 3.74 -11.33 -9.01
C HIS A 232 3.51 -12.32 -10.15
N LEU A 233 3.24 -13.62 -9.87
CA LEU A 233 3.17 -14.64 -10.92
C LEU A 233 1.72 -14.91 -11.38
N TRP A 234 0.77 -14.96 -10.46
CA TRP A 234 -0.63 -15.28 -10.76
C TRP A 234 -1.66 -14.48 -9.96
N PRO A 235 -1.60 -13.13 -10.01
CA PRO A 235 -2.51 -12.26 -9.24
C PRO A 235 -4.00 -12.40 -9.63
N GLY A 236 -4.25 -12.83 -10.86
CA GLY A 236 -5.60 -13.05 -11.40
C GLY A 236 -6.05 -14.50 -11.42
N LEU A 237 -5.31 -15.44 -10.82
CA LEU A 237 -5.60 -16.88 -10.86
C LEU A 237 -5.72 -17.50 -9.45
N PRO A 238 -6.73 -17.11 -8.65
CA PRO A 238 -6.90 -17.61 -7.28
C PRO A 238 -7.04 -19.14 -7.21
N TRP A 239 -7.72 -19.74 -8.21
CA TRP A 239 -7.85 -21.20 -8.31
C TRP A 239 -6.50 -21.89 -8.32
N TRP A 240 -5.54 -21.37 -9.13
CA TRP A 240 -4.19 -21.91 -9.20
C TRP A 240 -3.42 -21.68 -7.91
N GLY A 241 -3.54 -20.47 -7.30
CA GLY A 241 -2.94 -20.12 -6.02
C GLY A 241 -3.23 -21.17 -4.95
N ASN A 242 -4.48 -21.67 -4.91
CA ASN A 242 -4.90 -22.72 -3.97
C ASN A 242 -4.42 -24.14 -4.33
N LYS A 243 -4.06 -24.42 -5.58
CA LYS A 243 -3.59 -25.74 -6.00
C LYS A 243 -2.07 -25.89 -5.98
N CYS A 244 -1.35 -24.80 -6.23
CA CYS A 244 0.08 -24.84 -6.45
C CYS A 244 0.88 -25.16 -5.18
N LEU A 245 0.44 -24.70 -3.99
CA LEU A 245 1.20 -24.93 -2.75
C LEU A 245 1.36 -26.43 -2.41
N PRO A 246 0.26 -27.23 -2.29
CA PRO A 246 0.41 -28.67 -2.04
C PRO A 246 1.10 -29.42 -3.18
N LEU A 247 0.93 -28.95 -4.42
CA LEU A 247 1.64 -29.50 -5.58
C LEU A 247 3.15 -29.32 -5.43
N PHE A 248 3.62 -28.09 -5.13
CA PHE A 248 5.06 -27.84 -5.00
C PHE A 248 5.67 -28.58 -3.82
N ILE A 249 4.98 -28.73 -2.70
CA ILE A 249 5.43 -29.58 -1.59
C ILE A 249 5.64 -31.03 -2.06
N SER A 250 4.69 -31.55 -2.84
CA SER A 250 4.77 -32.91 -3.37
C SER A 250 5.90 -33.07 -4.39
N LEU A 251 6.10 -32.08 -5.29
CA LEU A 251 7.21 -32.08 -6.27
C LEU A 251 8.58 -31.96 -5.58
N VAL A 252 8.69 -31.17 -4.52
CA VAL A 252 9.90 -31.12 -3.68
C VAL A 252 10.21 -32.53 -3.15
N THR A 253 9.21 -33.25 -2.64
CA THR A 253 9.37 -34.59 -2.10
C THR A 253 9.83 -35.59 -3.18
N VAL A 254 9.26 -35.51 -4.39
CA VAL A 254 9.71 -36.28 -5.56
C VAL A 254 11.18 -35.96 -5.88
N GLY A 255 11.52 -34.66 -5.95
CA GLY A 255 12.87 -34.20 -6.21
C GLY A 255 13.89 -34.73 -5.21
N CYS A 256 13.55 -34.66 -3.92
CA CYS A 256 14.36 -35.20 -2.83
C CYS A 256 14.63 -36.71 -2.99
N GLY A 257 13.58 -37.50 -3.23
CA GLY A 257 13.71 -38.95 -3.41
C GLY A 257 14.52 -39.34 -4.66
N MET A 258 14.29 -38.69 -5.78
CA MET A 258 15.05 -38.92 -7.01
C MET A 258 16.51 -38.46 -6.90
N MET A 259 16.73 -37.36 -6.16
CA MET A 259 18.07 -36.89 -5.89
C MET A 259 18.84 -37.83 -4.97
N LEU A 260 18.25 -38.31 -3.88
CA LEU A 260 18.84 -39.34 -3.03
C LEU A 260 19.22 -40.57 -3.88
N ARG A 261 18.30 -41.00 -4.75
CA ARG A 261 18.50 -42.16 -5.63
C ARG A 261 19.67 -41.99 -6.58
N THR A 262 19.75 -40.88 -7.28
CA THR A 262 20.77 -40.63 -8.31
C THR A 262 22.13 -40.25 -7.71
N PHE A 263 22.11 -39.43 -6.63
CA PHE A 263 23.35 -39.00 -5.95
C PHE A 263 24.07 -40.15 -5.24
N LEU A 264 23.31 -40.97 -4.48
CA LEU A 264 23.87 -42.11 -3.78
C LEU A 264 23.95 -43.38 -4.63
N GLN A 265 23.51 -43.32 -5.89
CA GLN A 265 23.45 -44.46 -6.83
C GLN A 265 22.76 -45.68 -6.17
N THR A 266 21.63 -45.42 -5.47
CA THR A 266 20.99 -46.46 -4.64
C THR A 266 20.49 -47.64 -5.50
N LYS A 267 20.06 -47.38 -6.73
CA LYS A 267 19.61 -48.42 -7.66
C LYS A 267 20.67 -49.50 -7.87
N GLU A 268 21.93 -49.10 -7.97
CA GLU A 268 23.06 -49.99 -8.28
C GLU A 268 23.74 -50.52 -7.02
N LYS A 269 24.01 -49.61 -6.05
CA LYS A 269 24.80 -49.92 -4.84
C LYS A 269 23.96 -50.44 -3.68
N TYR A 270 22.69 -50.01 -3.55
CA TYR A 270 21.84 -50.24 -2.37
C TYR A 270 20.39 -50.55 -2.73
N PRO A 271 20.06 -51.67 -3.38
CA PRO A 271 18.73 -51.95 -3.98
C PRO A 271 17.56 -51.88 -2.97
N VAL A 272 17.81 -52.24 -1.69
CA VAL A 272 16.80 -52.17 -0.62
C VAL A 272 16.49 -50.71 -0.31
N ALA A 273 17.52 -49.88 -0.16
CA ALA A 273 17.33 -48.43 0.11
C ALA A 273 16.63 -47.76 -1.06
N ASP A 274 16.90 -48.19 -2.30
CA ASP A 274 16.23 -47.72 -3.50
C ASP A 274 14.73 -48.00 -3.47
N LYS A 275 14.33 -49.25 -3.17
CA LYS A 275 12.93 -49.66 -3.06
C LYS A 275 12.21 -48.89 -1.96
N ILE A 276 12.86 -48.68 -0.78
CA ILE A 276 12.30 -47.92 0.32
C ILE A 276 12.10 -46.43 -0.09
N SER A 277 13.10 -45.83 -0.72
CA SER A 277 13.01 -44.46 -1.23
C SER A 277 11.89 -44.29 -2.24
N LEU A 278 11.73 -45.22 -3.18
CA LEU A 278 10.66 -45.22 -4.15
C LEU A 278 9.27 -45.38 -3.49
N ALA A 279 9.17 -46.31 -2.54
CA ALA A 279 7.89 -46.61 -1.88
C ALA A 279 7.42 -45.55 -0.87
N LEU A 280 8.34 -44.90 -0.17
CA LEU A 280 8.01 -43.98 0.93
C LEU A 280 8.26 -42.49 0.60
N ILE A 281 9.04 -42.16 -0.43
CA ILE A 281 9.35 -40.78 -0.78
C ILE A 281 8.82 -40.48 -2.19
N THR A 282 9.44 -41.06 -3.23
CA THR A 282 9.20 -40.66 -4.63
C THR A 282 7.80 -41.04 -5.11
N GLY A 283 7.37 -42.29 -4.88
CA GLY A 283 6.08 -42.79 -5.32
C GLY A 283 4.90 -42.05 -4.70
N PRO A 284 4.83 -41.96 -3.34
CA PRO A 284 3.80 -41.17 -2.69
C PRO A 284 3.81 -39.71 -3.12
N GLY A 285 5.00 -39.07 -3.24
CA GLY A 285 5.15 -37.72 -3.73
C GLY A 285 4.56 -37.52 -5.13
N ALA A 286 4.84 -38.43 -6.06
CA ALA A 286 4.32 -38.38 -7.42
C ALA A 286 2.77 -38.55 -7.46
N VAL A 287 2.25 -39.53 -6.74
CA VAL A 287 0.80 -39.72 -6.61
C VAL A 287 0.13 -38.50 -6.02
N TRP A 288 0.74 -37.95 -4.95
CA TRP A 288 0.15 -36.79 -4.27
C TRP A 288 0.26 -35.50 -5.08
N SER A 289 1.23 -35.39 -5.98
CA SER A 289 1.28 -34.29 -6.96
C SER A 289 0.01 -34.26 -7.82
N LEU A 290 -0.47 -35.43 -8.30
CA LEU A 290 -1.71 -35.54 -9.05
C LEU A 290 -2.94 -35.26 -8.17
N VAL A 291 -2.97 -35.81 -6.96
CA VAL A 291 -4.06 -35.56 -5.98
C VAL A 291 -4.15 -34.07 -5.64
N SER A 292 -3.04 -33.36 -5.53
CA SER A 292 -3.00 -31.93 -5.24
C SER A 292 -3.59 -31.09 -6.38
N LEU A 293 -3.46 -31.51 -7.62
CA LEU A 293 -4.04 -30.83 -8.79
C LEU A 293 -5.55 -31.02 -8.88
N ILE A 294 -6.03 -32.24 -8.64
CA ILE A 294 -7.43 -32.63 -8.90
C ILE A 294 -8.28 -32.48 -7.64
N GLY A 295 -7.76 -32.89 -6.48
CA GLY A 295 -8.49 -33.01 -5.22
C GLY A 295 -8.76 -31.67 -4.53
N PRO A 296 -9.60 -31.68 -3.47
CA PRO A 296 -9.82 -30.50 -2.62
C PRO A 296 -8.53 -30.07 -1.92
N TYR A 297 -8.33 -28.75 -1.75
CA TYR A 297 -7.13 -28.16 -1.12
C TYR A 297 -6.80 -28.79 0.25
N LYS A 298 -7.82 -28.92 1.11
CA LYS A 298 -7.65 -29.48 2.47
C LYS A 298 -7.06 -30.89 2.47
N ILE A 299 -7.43 -31.73 1.49
CA ILE A 299 -6.88 -33.07 1.33
C ILE A 299 -5.44 -32.98 0.76
N GLY A 300 -5.30 -32.15 -0.29
CA GLY A 300 -3.99 -31.92 -0.93
C GLY A 300 -2.92 -31.48 0.05
N ILE A 301 -3.19 -30.44 0.85
CA ILE A 301 -2.19 -29.86 1.75
C ILE A 301 -1.85 -30.78 2.92
N LYS A 302 -2.86 -31.43 3.55
CA LYS A 302 -2.61 -32.35 4.67
C LYS A 302 -1.80 -33.55 4.23
N GLY A 303 -2.14 -34.15 3.10
CA GLY A 303 -1.40 -35.28 2.57
C GLY A 303 -0.03 -34.92 2.05
N ALA A 304 0.13 -33.82 1.32
CA ALA A 304 1.44 -33.34 0.88
C ALA A 304 2.38 -33.10 2.07
N THR A 305 1.88 -32.48 3.14
CA THR A 305 2.66 -32.23 4.36
C THR A 305 3.02 -33.53 5.07
N ALA A 306 2.08 -34.47 5.20
CA ALA A 306 2.34 -35.77 5.81
C ALA A 306 3.39 -36.58 5.03
N ILE A 307 3.26 -36.61 3.71
CA ILE A 307 4.22 -37.32 2.82
C ILE A 307 5.60 -36.64 2.88
N ALA A 308 5.66 -35.32 2.88
CA ALA A 308 6.92 -34.58 3.03
C ALA A 308 7.60 -34.90 4.39
N LEU A 309 6.85 -35.00 5.47
CA LEU A 309 7.35 -35.35 6.79
C LEU A 309 7.89 -36.79 6.83
N ILE A 310 7.09 -37.76 6.35
CA ILE A 310 7.50 -39.17 6.27
C ILE A 310 8.71 -39.33 5.35
N GLY A 311 8.67 -38.65 4.19
CA GLY A 311 9.76 -38.65 3.24
C GLY A 311 11.07 -38.11 3.79
N SER A 312 11.00 -36.98 4.51
CA SER A 312 12.18 -36.38 5.17
C SER A 312 12.77 -37.28 6.25
N ALA A 313 11.92 -37.87 7.09
CA ALA A 313 12.35 -38.81 8.09
C ALA A 313 13.00 -40.05 7.46
N THR A 314 12.37 -40.64 6.43
CA THR A 314 12.91 -41.79 5.69
C THR A 314 14.25 -41.45 5.05
N MET A 315 14.38 -40.28 4.44
CA MET A 315 15.62 -39.84 3.80
C MET A 315 16.78 -39.72 4.80
N ILE A 316 16.53 -39.16 5.98
CA ILE A 316 17.56 -39.09 7.06
C ILE A 316 17.95 -40.50 7.55
N ILE A 317 16.95 -41.34 7.84
CA ILE A 317 17.21 -42.72 8.31
C ILE A 317 18.04 -43.48 7.28
N LEU A 318 17.65 -43.43 6.01
CA LEU A 318 18.41 -44.08 4.94
C LEU A 318 19.83 -43.51 4.82
N SER A 319 19.99 -42.20 4.89
CA SER A 319 21.31 -41.56 4.83
C SER A 319 22.20 -41.99 6.00
N VAL A 320 21.67 -42.05 7.20
CA VAL A 320 22.40 -42.51 8.41
C VAL A 320 22.81 -43.99 8.24
N ILE A 321 21.90 -44.85 7.80
CA ILE A 321 22.21 -46.28 7.54
C ILE A 321 23.33 -46.43 6.54
N LEU A 322 23.27 -45.62 5.46
CA LEU A 322 24.29 -45.68 4.39
C LEU A 322 25.64 -45.11 4.84
N VAL A 323 25.63 -44.12 5.76
CA VAL A 323 26.86 -43.61 6.40
C VAL A 323 27.49 -44.70 7.29
N ILE A 324 26.69 -45.40 8.09
CA ILE A 324 27.17 -46.53 8.93
C ILE A 324 27.72 -47.64 8.07
N ARG A 325 27.18 -47.86 6.87
CA ARG A 325 27.69 -48.82 5.89
C ARG A 325 28.94 -48.35 5.13
N GLY A 326 29.51 -47.20 5.51
CA GLY A 326 30.76 -46.68 4.96
C GLY A 326 30.62 -45.82 3.70
N SER A 327 29.43 -45.51 3.25
CA SER A 327 29.25 -44.65 2.05
C SER A 327 29.77 -43.24 2.29
N ARG A 328 30.78 -42.83 1.52
CA ARG A 328 31.34 -41.50 1.56
C ARG A 328 30.33 -40.47 1.03
N ASP A 329 29.64 -40.81 -0.04
CA ASP A 329 28.64 -39.91 -0.65
C ASP A 329 27.47 -39.63 0.30
N ALA A 330 27.04 -40.65 1.07
CA ALA A 330 25.99 -40.50 2.06
C ALA A 330 26.38 -39.55 3.21
N ARG A 331 27.67 -39.44 3.56
CA ARG A 331 28.14 -38.47 4.59
C ARG A 331 27.92 -37.01 4.12
N PHE A 332 28.32 -36.68 2.92
CA PHE A 332 28.11 -35.35 2.36
C PHE A 332 26.62 -35.02 2.18
N PHE A 333 25.84 -35.99 1.74
CA PHE A 333 24.40 -35.86 1.58
C PHE A 333 23.73 -35.61 2.93
N LEU A 334 24.00 -36.42 3.92
CA LEU A 334 23.46 -36.27 5.28
C LEU A 334 23.84 -34.91 5.88
N PHE A 335 25.12 -34.51 5.76
CA PHE A 335 25.61 -33.27 6.30
C PHE A 335 24.85 -32.06 5.70
N SER A 336 24.59 -32.08 4.38
CA SER A 336 23.81 -31.03 3.72
C SER A 336 22.38 -30.95 4.25
N TRP A 337 21.73 -32.10 4.50
CA TRP A 337 20.34 -32.14 4.97
C TRP A 337 20.17 -31.79 6.44
N VAL A 338 21.21 -31.92 7.26
CA VAL A 338 21.18 -31.49 8.68
C VAL A 338 20.86 -29.99 8.77
N PHE A 339 21.41 -29.15 7.92
CA PHE A 339 21.11 -27.69 7.91
C PHE A 339 19.64 -27.42 7.64
N MET A 340 19.05 -28.15 6.70
CA MET A 340 17.61 -28.03 6.39
C MET A 340 16.76 -28.40 7.60
N MET A 341 17.09 -29.52 8.24
CA MET A 341 16.33 -30.00 9.41
C MET A 341 16.44 -29.08 10.60
N VAL A 342 17.64 -28.57 10.87
CA VAL A 342 17.84 -27.56 11.93
C VAL A 342 16.99 -26.32 11.64
N GLY A 343 16.98 -25.86 10.38
CA GLY A 343 16.15 -24.72 9.96
C GLY A 343 14.65 -24.96 10.20
N ILE A 344 14.15 -26.13 9.83
CA ILE A 344 12.75 -26.53 10.03
C ILE A 344 12.41 -26.64 11.53
N ILE A 345 13.27 -27.25 12.33
CA ILE A 345 13.07 -27.41 13.79
C ILE A 345 13.02 -26.05 14.48
N LEU A 346 13.96 -25.17 14.19
CA LEU A 346 13.99 -23.82 14.78
C LEU A 346 12.74 -23.01 14.43
N TYR A 347 12.31 -23.07 13.16
CA TYR A 347 11.09 -22.41 12.71
C TYR A 347 9.85 -22.98 13.40
N THR A 348 9.78 -24.31 13.53
CA THR A 348 8.66 -25.00 14.19
C THR A 348 8.59 -24.63 15.67
N LEU A 349 9.70 -24.67 16.39
CA LEU A 349 9.78 -24.30 17.81
C LEU A 349 9.38 -22.83 18.03
N LYS A 350 9.80 -21.93 17.12
CA LYS A 350 9.36 -20.53 17.14
C LYS A 350 7.85 -20.43 16.93
N THR A 351 7.29 -21.17 15.96
CA THR A 351 5.85 -21.13 15.64
C THR A 351 4.98 -21.62 16.79
N PHE A 352 5.48 -22.58 17.58
CA PHE A 352 4.82 -23.03 18.81
C PHE A 352 5.12 -22.17 20.06
N GLY A 353 5.88 -21.08 19.90
CA GLY A 353 6.20 -20.16 21.00
C GLY A 353 7.28 -20.67 21.98
N ALA A 354 7.95 -21.79 21.66
CA ALA A 354 9.03 -22.33 22.47
C ALA A 354 10.35 -21.56 22.30
N LEU A 355 10.51 -20.84 21.20
CA LEU A 355 11.64 -19.95 20.93
C LEU A 355 11.18 -18.51 20.65
N PRO A 356 11.97 -17.51 21.04
CA PRO A 356 11.65 -16.11 20.76
C PRO A 356 11.72 -15.83 19.26
N SER A 357 10.89 -14.88 18.79
CA SER A 357 10.93 -14.38 17.41
C SER A 357 12.12 -13.43 17.27
N ASN A 358 13.18 -13.87 16.63
CA ASN A 358 14.37 -13.09 16.31
C ASN A 358 14.82 -13.37 14.88
N PHE A 359 15.85 -12.68 14.40
CA PHE A 359 16.35 -12.86 13.03
C PHE A 359 16.62 -14.34 12.70
N LEU A 360 17.33 -15.05 13.55
CA LEU A 360 17.72 -16.44 13.30
C LEU A 360 16.50 -17.37 13.21
N THR A 361 15.54 -17.25 14.14
CA THR A 361 14.36 -18.11 14.16
C THR A 361 13.35 -17.77 13.05
N ASN A 362 13.30 -16.51 12.63
CA ASN A 362 12.44 -16.07 11.52
C ASN A 362 12.96 -16.54 10.15
N TRP A 363 14.28 -16.57 9.98
CA TRP A 363 14.94 -16.91 8.71
C TRP A 363 15.55 -18.30 8.67
N SER A 364 15.30 -19.14 9.70
CA SER A 364 15.93 -20.45 9.85
C SER A 364 15.70 -21.38 8.66
N ILE A 365 14.50 -21.39 8.05
CA ILE A 365 14.21 -22.20 6.86
C ILE A 365 15.00 -21.69 5.64
N GLN A 366 15.06 -20.38 5.45
CA GLN A 366 15.78 -19.78 4.33
C GLN A 366 17.30 -20.02 4.47
N ILE A 367 17.84 -19.84 5.66
CA ILE A 367 19.25 -20.12 5.97
C ILE A 367 19.55 -21.60 5.75
N GLY A 368 18.73 -22.49 6.33
CA GLY A 368 18.89 -23.94 6.22
C GLY A 368 18.81 -24.43 4.79
N SER A 369 17.84 -23.97 4.02
CA SER A 369 17.68 -24.38 2.61
C SER A 369 18.78 -23.84 1.71
N SER A 370 19.25 -22.60 1.93
CA SER A 370 20.40 -22.04 1.17
C SER A 370 21.68 -22.82 1.46
N ALA A 371 21.96 -23.11 2.72
CA ALA A 371 23.12 -23.92 3.10
C ALA A 371 23.05 -25.32 2.49
N THR A 372 21.88 -25.96 2.53
CA THR A 372 21.65 -27.26 1.92
C THR A 372 21.90 -27.23 0.42
N ALA A 373 21.38 -26.21 -0.28
CA ALA A 373 21.56 -26.07 -1.74
C ALA A 373 23.04 -25.92 -2.09
N ILE A 374 23.79 -25.05 -1.38
CA ILE A 374 25.22 -24.85 -1.64
C ILE A 374 26.03 -26.12 -1.38
N LEU A 375 25.83 -26.72 -0.20
CA LEU A 375 26.59 -27.92 0.22
C LEU A 375 26.31 -29.12 -0.68
N LEU A 376 25.08 -29.29 -1.09
CA LEU A 376 24.66 -30.38 -1.96
C LEU A 376 25.21 -30.22 -3.37
N SER A 377 25.27 -29.00 -3.90
CA SER A 377 25.92 -28.68 -5.16
C SER A 377 27.43 -28.94 -5.11
N GLY A 378 28.08 -28.54 -4.00
CA GLY A 378 29.50 -28.86 -3.78
C GLY A 378 29.78 -30.37 -3.69
N ALA A 379 28.91 -31.14 -3.05
CA ALA A 379 28.99 -32.60 -2.98
C ALA A 379 28.83 -33.26 -4.37
N LEU A 380 27.94 -32.70 -5.20
CA LEU A 380 27.82 -33.18 -6.61
C LEU A 380 29.08 -32.92 -7.42
N ALA A 381 29.73 -31.77 -7.25
CA ALA A 381 30.96 -31.41 -7.94
C ALA A 381 32.14 -32.33 -7.53
N GLU A 382 32.26 -32.73 -6.24
CA GLU A 382 33.31 -33.66 -5.80
C GLU A 382 33.17 -35.07 -6.44
N ASN A 383 31.92 -35.50 -6.67
CA ASN A 383 31.69 -36.80 -7.37
C ASN A 383 32.28 -36.83 -8.78
N ILE A 384 32.31 -35.72 -9.49
CA ILE A 384 32.97 -35.62 -10.82
C ILE A 384 34.48 -35.80 -10.68
N ASN A 385 35.08 -35.15 -9.67
CA ASN A 385 36.52 -35.24 -9.42
C ASN A 385 36.96 -36.65 -9.04
N VAL A 386 36.15 -37.38 -8.25
CA VAL A 386 36.42 -38.77 -7.90
C VAL A 386 36.36 -39.69 -9.13
N MET A 387 35.37 -39.54 -10.00
CA MET A 387 35.22 -40.30 -11.24
C MET A 387 36.39 -40.05 -12.19
N ARG A 388 36.84 -38.80 -12.30
CA ARG A 388 38.03 -38.44 -13.12
C ARG A 388 39.31 -39.08 -12.60
N ARG A 389 39.51 -39.18 -11.28
CA ARG A 389 40.66 -39.86 -10.65
C ARG A 389 40.64 -41.36 -10.84
N GLN A 390 39.47 -42.01 -10.91
CA GLN A 390 39.32 -43.44 -11.15
C GLN A 390 39.68 -43.80 -12.60
N VAL A 391 39.23 -43.02 -13.58
CA VAL A 391 39.57 -43.22 -15.01
C VAL A 391 41.09 -43.10 -15.24
N LEU A 392 41.75 -42.16 -14.55
CA LEU A 392 43.21 -41.99 -14.63
C LEU A 392 44.01 -43.17 -14.03
N ARG A 393 43.44 -43.86 -13.00
CA ARG A 393 44.08 -45.05 -12.39
C ARG A 393 43.90 -46.31 -13.20
N LEU A 394 42.74 -46.53 -13.86
CA LEU A 394 42.51 -47.66 -14.73
C LEU A 394 43.42 -47.67 -15.95
N ASN A 395 43.77 -46.51 -16.48
CA ASN A 395 44.69 -46.40 -17.63
C ASN A 395 46.17 -46.67 -17.25
N LYS A 396 46.51 -46.70 -15.97
CA LYS A 396 47.88 -46.98 -15.51
C LYS A 396 48.17 -48.47 -15.29
N ASP A 397 47.14 -49.26 -14.91
CA ASP A 397 47.29 -50.66 -14.56
C ASP A 397 47.28 -51.64 -15.75
N LEU A 398 46.94 -51.15 -16.97
CA LEU A 398 46.93 -51.97 -18.21
C LEU A 398 48.28 -52.03 -18.94
N GLY A 399 49.30 -51.26 -18.44
CA GLY A 399 50.59 -51.11 -19.16
C GLY A 399 51.75 -52.04 -18.73
N GLU A 400 51.59 -52.88 -17.69
CA GLU A 400 52.77 -53.48 -17.05
C GLU A 400 52.99 -55.01 -17.22
N LYS A 401 52.27 -55.69 -18.10
CA LYS A 401 52.39 -57.15 -18.19
C LYS A 401 52.72 -57.79 -19.56
N GLU A 402 53.31 -57.10 -20.49
CA GLU A 402 53.79 -57.80 -21.71
C GLU A 402 54.99 -57.13 -22.34
N SER A 403 56.21 -57.42 -21.92
CA SER A 403 57.38 -57.39 -22.80
C SER A 403 58.70 -57.56 -22.03
N VAL A 404 59.44 -58.57 -22.22
CA VAL A 404 60.92 -58.65 -22.05
C VAL A 404 61.64 -59.41 -23.16
N ALA A 405 60.97 -60.07 -24.03
CA ALA A 405 61.62 -61.01 -25.00
C ALA A 405 61.64 -60.55 -26.51
N LYS A 406 61.04 -59.42 -26.84
CA LYS A 406 61.10 -58.86 -28.22
C LYS A 406 61.89 -57.54 -28.32
N GLU A 407 62.62 -57.21 -27.27
CA GLU A 407 62.95 -55.83 -26.92
C GLU A 407 64.09 -55.16 -27.70
N ARG A 408 64.90 -55.87 -28.51
CA ARG A 408 66.03 -55.14 -29.17
C ARG A 408 65.81 -54.85 -30.64
N ALA A 409 65.14 -55.73 -31.39
CA ALA A 409 64.83 -55.45 -32.80
C ALA A 409 63.61 -54.58 -32.96
N VAL A 410 62.60 -54.85 -32.12
CA VAL A 410 61.34 -54.03 -31.96
C VAL A 410 61.62 -52.65 -31.36
N PHE A 411 62.63 -52.52 -30.51
CA PHE A 411 62.97 -51.25 -29.87
C PHE A 411 63.43 -50.17 -30.86
N LEU A 412 64.26 -50.51 -31.86
CA LEU A 412 64.69 -49.53 -32.88
C LEU A 412 63.52 -49.17 -33.83
N GLU A 413 62.75 -50.16 -34.24
CA GLU A 413 61.56 -49.93 -35.08
C GLU A 413 60.50 -49.20 -34.32
N GLN A 414 60.39 -49.53 -33.01
CA GLN A 414 59.45 -48.83 -32.05
C GLN A 414 59.93 -47.42 -31.74
N VAL A 415 61.21 -47.12 -31.58
CA VAL A 415 61.78 -45.80 -31.43
C VAL A 415 61.54 -44.96 -32.68
N VAL A 416 61.77 -45.47 -33.85
CA VAL A 416 61.49 -44.76 -35.11
C VAL A 416 60.01 -44.51 -35.28
N THR A 417 59.13 -45.50 -34.99
CA THR A 417 57.70 -45.34 -35.04
C THR A 417 57.23 -44.38 -33.98
N THR A 418 57.75 -44.47 -32.72
CA THR A 418 57.39 -43.59 -31.61
C THR A 418 57.80 -42.14 -31.86
N VAL A 419 59.03 -41.94 -32.49
CA VAL A 419 59.48 -40.58 -32.82
C VAL A 419 58.68 -40.04 -34.02
N LYS A 420 58.27 -40.88 -34.95
CA LYS A 420 57.36 -40.50 -36.05
C LYS A 420 55.99 -40.12 -35.51
N ASP A 421 55.38 -40.97 -34.64
CA ASP A 421 54.12 -40.72 -34.01
C ASP A 421 54.18 -39.47 -33.11
N MET A 422 55.30 -39.23 -32.40
CA MET A 422 55.55 -38.00 -31.66
C MET A 422 55.61 -36.78 -32.57
N SER A 423 56.27 -36.88 -33.71
CA SER A 423 56.37 -35.82 -34.71
C SER A 423 54.98 -35.48 -35.28
N ASP A 424 54.20 -36.51 -35.68
CA ASP A 424 52.86 -36.35 -36.24
C ASP A 424 51.88 -35.79 -35.16
N ASN A 425 51.99 -36.29 -33.93
CA ASN A 425 51.26 -35.74 -32.81
C ASN A 425 51.63 -34.26 -32.49
N MET A 426 52.96 -33.93 -32.61
CA MET A 426 53.46 -32.59 -32.42
C MET A 426 52.95 -31.62 -33.50
N LEU A 427 52.83 -32.09 -34.77
CA LEU A 427 52.21 -31.33 -35.85
C LEU A 427 50.71 -31.09 -35.57
N THR A 428 50.01 -32.13 -35.14
CA THR A 428 48.59 -32.00 -34.76
C THR A 428 48.40 -31.01 -33.61
N VAL A 429 49.23 -31.10 -32.56
CA VAL A 429 49.19 -30.17 -31.41
C VAL A 429 49.53 -28.73 -31.84
N THR A 430 50.46 -28.53 -32.78
CA THR A 430 50.80 -27.19 -33.30
C THR A 430 49.68 -26.61 -34.15
N ASP A 431 48.97 -27.43 -34.94
CA ASP A 431 47.81 -26.96 -35.71
C ASP A 431 46.64 -26.66 -34.78
N ASP A 432 46.43 -27.46 -33.72
CA ASP A 432 45.42 -27.15 -32.66
C ASP A 432 45.79 -25.86 -31.91
N LEU A 433 47.08 -25.68 -31.54
CA LEU A 433 47.57 -24.45 -30.90
C LEU A 433 47.37 -23.23 -31.81
N ALA A 434 47.61 -23.36 -33.12
CA ALA A 434 47.36 -22.27 -34.06
C ALA A 434 45.86 -21.93 -34.13
N SER A 435 44.98 -22.94 -34.17
CA SER A 435 43.52 -22.76 -34.15
C SER A 435 43.02 -22.14 -32.86
N ILE A 436 43.56 -22.56 -31.70
CA ILE A 436 43.23 -21.99 -30.39
C ILE A 436 43.71 -20.56 -30.30
N SER A 437 44.93 -20.29 -30.83
CA SER A 437 45.53 -18.96 -30.84
C SER A 437 44.73 -17.99 -31.71
N ASP A 438 44.21 -18.44 -32.85
CA ASP A 438 43.35 -17.61 -33.70
C ASP A 438 42.04 -17.23 -32.94
N LYS A 439 41.43 -18.20 -32.23
CA LYS A 439 40.27 -17.96 -31.38
C LYS A 439 40.57 -16.99 -30.26
N PHE A 440 41.71 -17.09 -29.58
CA PHE A 440 42.13 -16.17 -28.55
C PHE A 440 42.37 -14.76 -29.10
N SER A 441 42.92 -14.62 -30.29
CA SER A 441 43.10 -13.35 -30.98
C SER A 441 41.75 -12.67 -31.25
N GLN A 442 40.82 -13.46 -31.82
CA GLN A 442 39.46 -12.98 -32.05
C GLN A 442 38.77 -12.59 -30.74
N MET A 443 38.82 -13.44 -29.72
CA MET A 443 38.21 -13.15 -28.40
C MET A 443 38.83 -11.91 -27.74
N SER A 444 40.14 -11.70 -27.81
CA SER A 444 40.81 -10.52 -27.27
C SER A 444 40.37 -9.26 -28.02
N GLY A 445 40.24 -9.34 -29.35
CA GLY A 445 39.73 -8.21 -30.15
C GLY A 445 38.27 -7.89 -29.86
N GLU A 446 37.42 -8.88 -29.69
CA GLU A 446 36.02 -8.69 -29.27
C GLU A 446 35.95 -8.14 -27.84
N GLN A 447 36.80 -8.61 -26.93
CA GLN A 447 36.89 -8.12 -25.55
C GLN A 447 37.31 -6.63 -25.49
N GLU A 448 38.34 -6.24 -26.29
CA GLU A 448 38.78 -4.83 -26.35
C GLU A 448 37.69 -3.94 -26.92
N LYS A 449 37.00 -4.38 -27.99
CA LYS A 449 35.82 -3.68 -28.55
C LYS A 449 34.71 -3.54 -27.53
N THR A 450 34.33 -4.61 -26.86
CA THR A 450 33.28 -4.63 -25.84
C THR A 450 33.64 -3.72 -24.67
N SER A 451 34.92 -3.73 -24.22
CA SER A 451 35.40 -2.82 -23.18
C SER A 451 35.28 -1.35 -23.60
N THR A 452 35.61 -1.05 -24.86
CA THR A 452 35.47 0.32 -25.39
C THR A 452 34.00 0.76 -25.45
N GLU A 453 33.11 -0.11 -25.91
CA GLU A 453 31.67 0.17 -25.94
C GLU A 453 31.11 0.34 -24.51
N MET A 454 31.53 -0.49 -23.57
CA MET A 454 31.15 -0.37 -22.16
C MET A 454 31.65 0.93 -21.55
N ALA A 455 32.92 1.33 -21.80
CA ALA A 455 33.47 2.58 -21.33
C ALA A 455 32.69 3.80 -21.86
N ALA A 456 32.31 3.76 -23.15
CA ALA A 456 31.46 4.77 -23.75
C ALA A 456 30.05 4.81 -23.10
N GLY A 457 29.47 3.64 -22.82
CA GLY A 457 28.19 3.49 -22.14
C GLY A 457 28.22 4.06 -20.71
N PHE A 458 29.26 3.74 -19.94
CA PHE A 458 29.41 4.29 -18.58
C PHE A 458 29.70 5.80 -18.56
N ASN A 459 30.44 6.32 -19.56
CA ASN A 459 30.61 7.76 -19.71
C ASN A 459 29.30 8.47 -20.09
N ALA A 460 28.42 7.85 -20.88
CA ALA A 460 27.10 8.36 -21.15
C ALA A 460 26.23 8.35 -19.89
N LEU A 461 26.27 7.24 -19.10
CA LEU A 461 25.60 7.15 -17.79
C LEU A 461 26.08 8.25 -16.85
N LYS A 462 27.39 8.51 -16.76
CA LYS A 462 27.94 9.57 -15.92
C LYS A 462 27.31 10.92 -16.25
N LYS A 463 27.22 11.26 -17.54
CA LYS A 463 26.56 12.50 -17.99
C LYS A 463 25.08 12.54 -17.62
N GLU A 464 24.41 11.41 -17.68
CA GLU A 464 22.99 11.33 -17.29
C GLU A 464 22.81 11.53 -15.79
N TYR A 465 23.72 11.00 -14.97
CA TYR A 465 23.71 11.26 -13.53
C TYR A 465 24.04 12.71 -13.16
N GLU A 466 24.91 13.39 -13.92
CA GLU A 466 25.16 14.83 -13.76
C GLU A 466 23.89 15.65 -14.07
N ARG A 467 23.13 15.27 -15.10
CA ARG A 467 21.83 15.87 -15.41
C ARG A 467 20.78 15.58 -14.34
N LEU A 468 20.74 14.34 -13.86
CA LEU A 468 19.85 13.95 -12.77
C LEU A 468 20.14 14.76 -11.52
N TYR A 469 21.42 14.94 -11.16
CA TYR A 469 21.84 15.77 -10.04
C TYR A 469 21.35 17.21 -10.19
N ALA A 470 21.54 17.83 -11.37
CA ALA A 470 21.05 19.18 -11.64
C ALA A 470 19.52 19.27 -11.51
N SER A 471 18.79 18.24 -11.99
CA SER A 471 17.33 18.15 -11.85
C SER A 471 16.89 18.05 -10.39
N ILE A 472 17.60 17.29 -9.57
CA ILE A 472 17.32 17.14 -8.13
C ILE A 472 17.52 18.48 -7.40
N VAL A 473 18.61 19.21 -7.73
CA VAL A 473 18.86 20.54 -7.15
C VAL A 473 17.70 21.49 -7.50
N SER A 474 17.28 21.49 -8.78
CA SER A 474 16.13 22.29 -9.23
C SER A 474 14.83 21.88 -8.51
N GLN A 475 14.60 20.59 -8.33
CA GLN A 475 13.40 20.07 -7.64
C GLN A 475 13.38 20.48 -6.15
N ARG A 476 14.53 20.51 -5.49
CA ARG A 476 14.65 21.03 -4.10
C ARG A 476 14.33 22.51 -4.02
N GLU A 477 14.84 23.29 -4.97
CA GLU A 477 14.54 24.73 -5.05
C GLU A 477 13.04 24.96 -5.25
N GLU A 478 12.40 24.23 -6.18
CA GLU A 478 10.96 24.30 -6.42
C GLU A 478 10.14 23.85 -5.20
N GLY A 479 10.59 22.79 -4.51
CA GLY A 479 9.97 22.35 -3.25
C GLY A 479 10.07 23.41 -2.14
N SER A 480 11.19 24.14 -2.08
CA SER A 480 11.37 25.25 -1.14
C SER A 480 10.46 26.44 -1.48
N LYS A 481 10.39 26.82 -2.76
CA LYS A 481 9.47 27.86 -3.25
C LYS A 481 8.00 27.51 -2.99
N THR A 482 7.65 26.25 -3.23
CA THR A 482 6.28 25.75 -2.95
C THR A 482 5.93 25.92 -1.47
N ARG A 483 6.86 25.66 -0.56
CA ARG A 483 6.66 25.85 0.88
C ARG A 483 6.52 27.33 1.24
N GLU A 484 7.32 28.18 0.64
CA GLU A 484 7.24 29.65 0.83
C GLU A 484 5.89 30.20 0.33
N LEU A 485 5.48 29.79 -0.86
CA LEU A 485 4.16 30.12 -1.44
C LEU A 485 3.03 29.64 -0.55
N SER A 486 3.10 28.41 -0.04
CA SER A 486 2.08 27.88 0.90
C SER A 486 1.99 28.72 2.16
N SER A 487 3.13 29.16 2.73
CA SER A 487 3.17 30.08 3.85
C SER A 487 2.58 31.45 3.50
N GLY A 488 2.84 31.96 2.31
CA GLY A 488 2.25 33.20 1.80
C GLY A 488 0.73 33.13 1.67
N ILE A 489 0.23 32.01 1.12
CA ILE A 489 -1.21 31.75 0.98
C ILE A 489 -1.86 31.64 2.36
N GLN A 490 -1.21 30.99 3.33
CA GLN A 490 -1.72 30.87 4.69
C GLN A 490 -1.92 32.25 5.37
N LYS A 491 -0.94 33.17 5.20
CA LYS A 491 -1.08 34.55 5.68
C LYS A 491 -2.23 35.29 5.00
N SER A 492 -2.42 35.07 3.68
CA SER A 492 -3.54 35.62 2.95
C SER A 492 -4.88 35.13 3.49
N GLN A 493 -4.95 33.84 3.83
CA GLN A 493 -6.13 33.20 4.42
C GLN A 493 -6.50 33.74 5.79
N GLU A 494 -5.51 34.00 6.65
CA GLU A 494 -5.73 34.68 7.92
C GLU A 494 -6.32 36.09 7.70
N SER A 495 -5.92 36.75 6.62
CA SER A 495 -6.45 38.07 6.28
C SER A 495 -7.89 37.97 5.77
N ILE A 496 -8.22 36.98 4.95
CA ILE A 496 -9.58 36.70 4.48
C ILE A 496 -10.51 36.35 5.65
N THR A 497 -10.01 35.52 6.58
CA THR A 497 -10.76 35.17 7.83
C THR A 497 -11.08 36.40 8.65
N ARG A 498 -10.11 37.30 8.86
CA ARG A 498 -10.33 38.56 9.57
C ARG A 498 -11.31 39.48 8.84
N ALA A 499 -11.17 39.60 7.52
CA ALA A 499 -12.10 40.39 6.71
C ALA A 499 -13.52 39.82 6.78
N SER A 500 -13.68 38.52 6.66
CA SER A 500 -14.96 37.81 6.75
C SER A 500 -15.61 38.01 8.14
N GLN A 501 -14.80 38.01 9.18
CA GLN A 501 -15.27 38.29 10.55
C GLN A 501 -15.76 39.74 10.67
N ALA A 502 -15.01 40.73 10.16
CA ALA A 502 -15.40 42.13 10.17
C ALA A 502 -16.69 42.37 9.36
N VAL A 503 -16.86 41.68 8.24
CA VAL A 503 -18.12 41.69 7.48
C VAL A 503 -19.26 41.14 8.32
N SER A 504 -19.07 40.02 9.02
CA SER A 504 -20.08 39.42 9.89
C SER A 504 -20.51 40.38 11.03
N GLU A 505 -19.55 41.08 11.65
CA GLU A 505 -19.83 42.09 12.68
C GLU A 505 -20.60 43.29 12.09
N SER A 506 -20.16 43.77 10.90
CA SER A 506 -20.85 44.86 10.21
C SER A 506 -22.29 44.50 9.84
N ILE A 507 -22.54 43.29 9.42
CA ILE A 507 -23.89 42.78 9.14
C ILE A 507 -24.74 42.79 10.39
N SER A 508 -24.21 42.38 11.55
CA SER A 508 -24.94 42.41 12.81
C SER A 508 -25.39 43.83 13.18
N HIS A 509 -24.50 44.84 12.98
CA HIS A 509 -24.84 46.24 13.21
C HIS A 509 -25.89 46.75 12.22
N VAL A 510 -25.80 46.37 10.94
CA VAL A 510 -26.80 46.78 9.95
C VAL A 510 -28.16 46.15 10.25
N LEU A 511 -28.19 44.87 10.65
CA LEU A 511 -29.43 44.21 11.07
C LEU A 511 -30.08 44.90 12.24
N GLU A 512 -29.29 45.25 13.26
CA GLU A 512 -29.77 45.99 14.44
C GLU A 512 -30.34 47.36 14.03
N SER A 513 -29.62 48.12 13.17
CA SER A 513 -30.04 49.40 12.65
C SER A 513 -31.33 49.29 11.80
N ASN A 514 -31.43 48.28 10.94
CA ASN A 514 -32.62 48.04 10.14
C ASN A 514 -33.85 47.71 11.01
N ASN A 515 -33.68 46.85 12.02
CA ASN A 515 -34.73 46.51 12.99
C ASN A 515 -35.20 47.76 13.75
N GLN A 516 -34.28 48.62 14.19
CA GLN A 516 -34.61 49.87 14.86
C GLN A 516 -35.36 50.85 13.92
N THR A 517 -34.93 50.90 12.64
CA THR A 517 -35.60 51.71 11.62
C THR A 517 -37.00 51.18 11.33
N GLU A 518 -37.19 49.86 11.25
CA GLU A 518 -38.50 49.25 11.05
C GLU A 518 -39.46 49.60 12.18
N ASN A 519 -38.99 49.50 13.44
CA ASN A 519 -39.80 49.87 14.60
C ASN A 519 -40.17 51.38 14.54
N THR A 520 -39.21 52.24 14.20
CA THR A 520 -39.44 53.66 14.08
C THR A 520 -40.45 53.97 12.98
N LEU A 521 -40.36 53.33 11.81
CA LEU A 521 -41.33 53.50 10.75
C LEU A 521 -42.74 53.06 11.13
N LYS A 522 -42.83 51.94 11.85
CA LYS A 522 -44.12 51.48 12.38
C LYS A 522 -44.75 52.49 13.29
N ASP A 523 -43.97 53.03 14.26
CA ASP A 523 -44.46 54.09 15.16
C ASP A 523 -44.90 55.35 14.41
N LEU A 524 -44.14 55.75 13.36
CA LEU A 524 -44.47 56.88 12.50
C LEU A 524 -45.76 56.65 11.73
N ILE A 525 -45.96 55.46 11.14
CA ILE A 525 -47.20 55.10 10.45
C ILE A 525 -48.39 55.17 11.39
N ASP A 526 -48.24 54.65 12.62
CA ASP A 526 -49.30 54.69 13.64
C ASP A 526 -49.62 56.20 14.04
N LYS A 527 -48.60 57.02 14.21
CA LYS A 527 -48.76 58.45 14.50
C LYS A 527 -49.46 59.20 13.35
N MET A 528 -49.02 58.92 12.06
CA MET A 528 -49.70 59.56 10.94
C MET A 528 -51.17 59.14 10.78
N SER A 529 -51.47 57.86 11.12
CA SER A 529 -52.86 57.39 11.14
C SER A 529 -53.70 58.17 12.17
N LEU A 530 -53.09 58.40 13.35
CA LEU A 530 -53.74 59.20 14.38
C LEU A 530 -53.95 60.65 13.95
N ILE A 531 -52.97 61.27 13.32
CA ILE A 531 -53.06 62.68 12.82
C ILE A 531 -54.13 62.77 11.73
N ASN A 532 -54.16 61.76 10.81
CA ASN A 532 -55.17 61.66 9.75
C ASN A 532 -56.58 61.65 10.36
N LYS A 533 -56.83 60.78 11.37
CA LYS A 533 -58.11 60.71 12.04
C LYS A 533 -58.46 62.05 12.79
N GLY A 534 -57.42 62.70 13.31
CA GLY A 534 -57.58 64.04 13.89
C GLY A 534 -58.03 65.09 12.86
N GLY A 535 -57.32 65.06 11.68
CA GLY A 535 -57.67 65.94 10.60
C GLY A 535 -59.10 65.74 10.06
N GLU A 536 -59.51 64.46 9.85
CA GLU A 536 -60.89 64.12 9.48
C GLU A 536 -61.93 64.60 10.51
N SER A 537 -61.55 64.59 11.78
CA SER A 537 -62.41 65.06 12.82
C SER A 537 -62.53 66.56 12.79
N ILE A 538 -61.46 67.31 12.55
CA ILE A 538 -61.48 68.79 12.41
C ILE A 538 -62.30 69.17 11.18
N ASP A 539 -62.10 68.50 10.04
CA ASP A 539 -62.86 68.73 8.79
C ASP A 539 -64.41 68.61 9.06
N ARG A 540 -64.76 67.51 9.76
CA ARG A 540 -66.17 67.34 10.24
C ARG A 540 -66.65 68.49 11.11
N PHE A 541 -65.81 69.00 12.05
CA PHE A 541 -66.11 70.13 12.85
C PHE A 541 -66.30 71.41 12.04
N MET A 542 -65.42 71.60 11.01
CA MET A 542 -65.53 72.75 10.09
C MET A 542 -66.83 72.71 9.28
N THR A 543 -67.26 71.54 8.87
CA THR A 543 -68.54 71.32 8.14
C THR A 543 -69.71 71.71 9.07
N ILE A 544 -69.66 71.32 10.35
CA ILE A 544 -70.69 71.72 11.36
C ILE A 544 -70.68 73.21 11.59
N ILE A 545 -69.50 73.85 11.65
CA ILE A 545 -69.37 75.29 11.81
C ILE A 545 -69.96 76.02 10.65
N ASP A 546 -69.69 75.51 9.39
CA ASP A 546 -70.25 76.12 8.17
C ASP A 546 -71.77 76.03 8.13
N ASP A 547 -72.37 74.88 8.55
CA ASP A 547 -73.83 74.73 8.72
C ASP A 547 -74.40 75.64 9.77
N ILE A 548 -73.71 75.86 10.91
CA ILE A 548 -74.10 76.79 11.95
C ILE A 548 -74.04 78.20 11.43
N THR A 549 -72.95 78.58 10.74
CA THR A 549 -72.81 79.96 10.21
C THR A 549 -73.83 80.26 9.11
N ASP A 550 -74.14 79.31 8.26
CA ASP A 550 -75.21 79.45 7.29
C ASP A 550 -76.60 79.69 7.97
N ARG A 551 -76.88 78.94 9.03
CA ARG A 551 -78.12 79.13 9.83
C ARG A 551 -78.11 80.47 10.52
N ILE A 552 -76.97 80.93 11.11
CA ILE A 552 -76.83 82.24 11.70
C ILE A 552 -77.06 83.33 10.66
N ASN A 553 -76.44 83.16 9.47
CA ASN A 553 -76.64 84.14 8.38
C ASN A 553 -78.09 84.21 7.94
N LEU A 554 -78.80 83.05 7.81
CA LEU A 554 -80.21 83.03 7.49
C LEU A 554 -81.06 83.68 8.64
N LEU A 555 -80.67 83.41 9.90
CA LEU A 555 -81.33 84.04 11.09
C LEU A 555 -81.09 85.51 11.09
N SER A 556 -79.90 86.00 10.83
CA SER A 556 -79.58 87.45 10.71
C SER A 556 -80.31 88.13 9.60
N LEU A 557 -80.38 87.45 8.42
CA LEU A 557 -81.16 87.96 7.27
C LEU A 557 -82.67 88.10 7.67
N ASN A 558 -83.21 87.08 8.28
CA ASN A 558 -84.60 87.10 8.78
C ASN A 558 -84.82 88.22 9.83
N ALA A 559 -83.83 88.36 10.76
CA ALA A 559 -83.89 89.45 11.73
C ALA A 559 -83.76 90.86 11.07
N ALA A 560 -82.91 91.02 10.07
CA ALA A 560 -82.76 92.23 9.33
C ALA A 560 -84.05 92.59 8.49
N ILE A 561 -84.68 91.53 7.95
CA ILE A 561 -85.94 91.67 7.26
C ILE A 561 -87.06 92.13 8.26
N GLU A 562 -87.14 91.53 9.38
CA GLU A 562 -88.17 91.88 10.44
C GLU A 562 -87.87 93.24 11.08
N ALA A 563 -86.61 93.59 11.26
CA ALA A 563 -86.14 94.87 11.79
C ALA A 563 -86.48 96.02 10.74
N ALA A 564 -86.29 95.70 9.44
CA ALA A 564 -86.74 96.63 8.35
C ALA A 564 -88.25 96.79 8.34
N ARG A 565 -89.01 95.75 8.67
CA ARG A 565 -90.46 95.75 8.76
C ARG A 565 -91.02 96.55 9.93
N ALA A 566 -90.25 96.69 11.01
CA ALA A 566 -90.54 97.44 12.20
C ALA A 566 -90.30 98.99 12.03
N GLY A 567 -89.75 99.42 10.86
CA GLY A 567 -89.54 100.80 10.56
C GLY A 567 -88.59 101.57 11.51
N GLU A 568 -88.92 102.77 11.92
CA GLU A 568 -88.06 103.64 12.81
C GLU A 568 -87.72 102.97 14.15
N HIS A 569 -88.58 102.08 14.73
CA HIS A 569 -88.33 101.35 15.98
C HIS A 569 -87.37 100.15 15.83
N GLY A 570 -87.15 99.66 14.63
CA GLY A 570 -86.30 98.54 14.35
C GLY A 570 -84.84 98.85 13.92
N ARG A 571 -84.50 100.16 13.78
CA ARG A 571 -83.23 100.62 13.20
C ARG A 571 -81.98 100.12 13.95
N GLY A 572 -82.01 100.07 15.32
CA GLY A 572 -80.92 99.50 16.14
C GLY A 572 -80.76 97.97 15.95
N PHE A 573 -81.91 97.26 15.79
CA PHE A 573 -81.86 95.79 15.58
C PHE A 573 -81.42 95.45 14.17
N ALA A 574 -81.73 96.31 13.13
CA ALA A 574 -81.27 96.13 11.76
C ALA A 574 -79.72 96.17 11.66
N VAL A 575 -79.09 97.15 12.39
CA VAL A 575 -77.62 97.25 12.38
C VAL A 575 -76.99 96.04 13.11
N VAL A 576 -77.60 95.57 14.17
CA VAL A 576 -77.10 94.38 14.89
C VAL A 576 -77.24 93.09 13.98
N ALA A 577 -78.38 93.00 13.31
CA ALA A 577 -78.64 91.89 12.36
C ALA A 577 -77.66 91.91 11.20
N ASP A 578 -77.40 93.09 10.55
CA ASP A 578 -76.43 93.25 9.52
C ASP A 578 -75.01 92.87 9.97
N GLU A 579 -74.62 93.27 11.23
CA GLU A 579 -73.33 92.98 11.79
C GLU A 579 -73.19 91.48 12.13
N ILE A 580 -74.25 90.83 12.64
CA ILE A 580 -74.27 89.34 12.78
C ILE A 580 -74.16 88.63 11.46
N GLY A 581 -74.84 89.11 10.39
CA GLY A 581 -74.72 88.51 9.05
C GLY A 581 -73.30 88.65 8.49
N LYS A 582 -72.68 89.82 8.64
CA LYS A 582 -71.29 90.01 8.21
C LYS A 582 -70.34 89.06 9.04
N LEU A 583 -70.57 88.96 10.36
CA LEU A 583 -69.77 88.04 11.16
C LEU A 583 -69.96 86.59 10.79
N ALA A 584 -71.22 86.19 10.45
CA ALA A 584 -71.49 84.82 9.95
C ALA A 584 -70.77 84.53 8.64
N LEU A 585 -70.85 85.46 7.67
CA LEU A 585 -70.15 85.35 6.38
C LEU A 585 -68.63 85.24 6.61
N ALA A 586 -68.04 86.13 7.40
CA ALA A 586 -66.61 86.10 7.70
C ALA A 586 -66.20 84.76 8.40
N THR A 587 -67.08 84.24 9.28
CA THR A 587 -66.83 82.96 9.95
C THR A 587 -66.89 81.77 8.98
N SER A 588 -67.87 81.77 8.04
CA SER A 588 -67.95 80.77 6.98
C SER A 588 -66.72 80.80 6.05
N ASP A 589 -66.30 82.05 5.69
CA ASP A 589 -65.10 82.17 4.86
C ASP A 589 -63.84 81.67 5.61
N ASN A 590 -63.69 81.95 6.85
CA ASN A 590 -62.61 81.45 7.69
C ASN A 590 -62.72 79.92 7.83
N SER A 591 -63.93 79.38 8.04
CA SER A 591 -64.21 77.98 8.13
C SER A 591 -63.75 77.23 6.85
N LYS A 592 -64.14 77.79 5.68
CA LYS A 592 -63.71 77.25 4.36
C LYS A 592 -62.20 77.27 4.18
N GLN A 593 -61.57 78.35 4.62
CA GLN A 593 -60.10 78.42 4.54
C GLN A 593 -59.45 77.41 5.46
N ILE A 594 -59.97 77.22 6.68
CA ILE A 594 -59.45 76.21 7.60
C ILE A 594 -59.66 74.77 7.02
N SER A 595 -60.88 74.47 6.50
CA SER A 595 -61.18 73.20 5.88
C SER A 595 -60.24 72.94 4.69
N GLY A 596 -59.95 73.94 3.86
CA GLY A 596 -58.99 73.84 2.79
C GLY A 596 -57.59 73.51 3.27
N GLN A 597 -57.16 74.19 4.36
CA GLN A 597 -55.86 73.87 4.98
C GLN A 597 -55.84 72.48 5.61
N VAL A 598 -56.89 72.06 6.27
CA VAL A 598 -57.02 70.73 6.85
C VAL A 598 -57.01 69.65 5.75
N SER A 599 -57.71 69.87 4.64
CA SER A 599 -57.70 68.93 3.47
C SER A 599 -56.30 68.83 2.87
N SER A 600 -55.58 69.97 2.82
CA SER A 600 -54.17 69.91 2.36
C SER A 600 -53.30 69.08 3.31
N ILE A 601 -53.45 69.30 4.65
CA ILE A 601 -52.71 68.51 5.67
C ILE A 601 -53.03 67.01 5.54
N ILE A 602 -54.31 66.65 5.36
CA ILE A 602 -54.71 65.23 5.19
C ILE A 602 -54.03 64.63 3.90
N SER A 603 -54.02 65.42 2.83
CA SER A 603 -53.34 65.05 1.59
C SER A 603 -51.82 64.80 1.82
N ASP A 604 -51.16 65.76 2.53
CA ASP A 604 -49.73 65.66 2.86
C ASP A 604 -49.43 64.46 3.74
N ILE A 605 -50.31 64.17 4.73
CA ILE A 605 -50.21 62.94 5.53
C ILE A 605 -50.37 61.69 4.68
N GLY A 606 -51.32 61.67 3.75
CA GLY A 606 -51.48 60.57 2.80
C GLY A 606 -50.20 60.32 1.99
N GLN A 607 -49.61 61.40 1.45
CA GLN A 607 -48.32 61.31 0.76
C GLN A 607 -47.21 60.83 1.69
N GLY A 608 -47.11 61.34 2.90
CA GLY A 608 -46.17 60.92 3.94
C GLY A 608 -46.30 59.42 4.27
N THR A 609 -47.54 58.94 4.45
CA THR A 609 -47.82 57.52 4.69
C THR A 609 -47.40 56.62 3.49
N SER A 610 -47.66 57.11 2.28
CA SER A 610 -47.20 56.40 1.06
C SER A 610 -45.67 56.28 1.02
N LEU A 611 -44.98 57.39 1.32
CA LEU A 611 -43.50 57.38 1.38
C LEU A 611 -42.99 56.43 2.44
N MET A 612 -43.58 56.38 3.63
CA MET A 612 -43.20 55.44 4.70
C MET A 612 -43.41 53.98 4.27
N ASN A 613 -44.52 53.67 3.63
CA ASN A 613 -44.79 52.33 3.10
C ASN A 613 -43.76 51.91 2.00
N ASN A 614 -43.34 52.86 1.17
CA ASN A 614 -42.27 52.61 0.22
C ASN A 614 -40.92 52.38 0.90
N THR A 615 -40.62 53.15 1.94
CA THR A 615 -39.43 52.96 2.78
C THR A 615 -39.44 51.59 3.48
N LYS A 616 -40.60 51.14 3.97
CA LYS A 616 -40.77 49.80 4.54
C LYS A 616 -40.44 48.71 3.52
N LYS A 617 -40.94 48.83 2.25
CA LYS A 617 -40.58 47.88 1.21
C LYS A 617 -39.09 47.88 0.89
N GLN A 618 -38.43 49.04 0.92
CA GLN A 618 -36.97 49.10 0.75
C GLN A 618 -36.21 48.41 1.89
N LEU A 619 -36.70 48.51 3.14
CA LEU A 619 -36.15 47.79 4.28
C LEU A 619 -36.30 46.26 4.14
N GLU A 620 -37.47 45.79 3.67
CA GLU A 620 -37.69 44.36 3.40
C GLU A 620 -36.71 43.83 2.35
N LEU A 621 -36.47 44.62 1.27
CA LEU A 621 -35.43 44.30 0.29
C LEU A 621 -34.02 44.28 0.90
N SER A 622 -33.73 45.24 1.78
CA SER A 622 -32.45 45.29 2.52
C SER A 622 -32.23 44.06 3.37
N PHE A 623 -33.23 43.53 4.07
CA PHE A 623 -33.15 42.26 4.80
C PHE A 623 -32.82 41.08 3.88
N GLY A 624 -33.44 41.00 2.70
CA GLY A 624 -33.13 39.95 1.72
C GLY A 624 -31.69 40.04 1.20
N ILE A 625 -31.17 41.25 1.01
CA ILE A 625 -29.76 41.43 0.60
C ILE A 625 -28.82 40.97 1.74
N ILE A 626 -29.15 41.36 2.99
CA ILE A 626 -28.36 40.97 4.17
C ILE A 626 -28.30 39.45 4.33
N ASP A 627 -29.43 38.77 4.17
CA ASP A 627 -29.49 37.29 4.23
C ASP A 627 -28.58 36.64 3.15
N THR A 628 -28.59 37.22 1.96
CA THR A 628 -27.68 36.80 0.89
C THR A 628 -26.20 37.00 1.28
N ILE A 629 -25.87 38.14 1.92
CA ILE A 629 -24.49 38.41 2.33
C ILE A 629 -24.06 37.44 3.47
N ILE A 630 -24.98 37.11 4.41
CA ILE A 630 -24.73 36.12 5.45
C ILE A 630 -24.40 34.76 4.84
N THR A 631 -25.22 34.35 3.88
CA THR A 631 -25.01 33.08 3.18
C THR A 631 -23.64 33.05 2.47
N ASN A 632 -23.35 34.09 1.69
CA ASN A 632 -22.07 34.21 0.98
C ASN A 632 -20.86 34.28 1.94
N THR A 633 -21.01 34.98 3.07
CA THR A 633 -19.94 35.07 4.08
C THR A 633 -19.68 33.71 4.74
N THR A 634 -20.73 32.92 4.96
CA THR A 634 -20.65 31.57 5.51
C THR A 634 -19.97 30.64 4.49
N GLU A 635 -20.32 30.75 3.21
CA GLU A 635 -19.67 30.01 2.14
C GLU A 635 -18.17 30.34 2.03
N VAL A 636 -17.82 31.62 2.11
CA VAL A 636 -16.41 32.05 2.14
C VAL A 636 -15.67 31.42 3.33
N LYS A 637 -16.27 31.37 4.53
CA LYS A 637 -15.66 30.69 5.69
C LYS A 637 -15.40 29.22 5.43
N ASN A 638 -16.35 28.51 4.82
CA ASN A 638 -16.20 27.09 4.48
C ASN A 638 -15.08 26.87 3.44
N LEU A 639 -15.05 27.71 2.38
CA LEU A 639 -14.00 27.65 1.38
C LEU A 639 -12.61 27.91 1.98
N VAL A 640 -12.50 28.84 2.91
CA VAL A 640 -11.25 29.12 3.65
C VAL A 640 -10.79 27.90 4.42
N PHE A 641 -11.70 27.19 5.09
CA PHE A 641 -11.39 25.97 5.84
C PHE A 641 -10.92 24.83 4.92
N GLU A 642 -11.59 24.63 3.80
CA GLU A 642 -11.17 23.63 2.80
C GLU A 642 -9.79 23.97 2.20
N GLN A 643 -9.58 25.25 1.92
CA GLN A 643 -8.32 25.74 1.38
C GLN A 643 -7.17 25.59 2.39
N ASP A 644 -7.40 25.82 3.70
CA ASP A 644 -6.40 25.60 4.75
C ASP A 644 -5.95 24.13 4.79
N SER A 645 -6.91 23.22 4.71
CA SER A 645 -6.59 21.78 4.60
C SER A 645 -5.75 21.46 3.36
N ALA A 646 -6.08 22.05 2.21
CA ALA A 646 -5.32 21.86 0.97
C ALA A 646 -3.90 22.41 1.08
N ILE A 647 -3.72 23.60 1.67
CA ILE A 647 -2.41 24.23 1.87
C ILE A 647 -1.53 23.38 2.78
N ASN A 648 -2.07 22.88 3.88
CA ASN A 648 -1.33 21.99 4.79
C ASN A 648 -0.87 20.69 4.09
N ARG A 649 -1.70 20.15 3.21
CA ARG A 649 -1.31 19.00 2.37
C ARG A 649 -0.20 19.36 1.40
N ILE A 650 -0.27 20.52 0.73
CA ILE A 650 0.77 20.98 -0.19
C ILE A 650 2.09 21.20 0.56
N ALA A 651 2.07 21.85 1.71
CA ALA A 651 3.25 22.08 2.53
C ALA A 651 3.91 20.76 3.00
N THR A 652 3.08 19.78 3.39
CA THR A 652 3.54 18.43 3.75
C THR A 652 4.15 17.73 2.54
N GLN A 653 3.49 17.77 1.39
CA GLN A 653 4.00 17.16 0.15
C GLN A 653 5.31 17.78 -0.31
N ALA A 654 5.46 19.12 -0.20
CA ALA A 654 6.71 19.80 -0.48
C ALA A 654 7.83 19.37 0.49
N GLY A 655 7.47 19.05 1.74
CA GLY A 655 8.39 18.46 2.73
C GLY A 655 8.90 17.08 2.29
N VAL A 656 7.97 16.19 1.94
CA VAL A 656 8.29 14.84 1.45
C VAL A 656 9.13 14.89 0.18
N MET A 657 8.81 15.81 -0.74
CA MET A 657 9.56 15.99 -1.98
C MET A 657 11.01 16.43 -1.73
N ASN A 658 11.25 17.26 -0.72
CA ASN A 658 12.59 17.68 -0.35
C ASN A 658 13.40 16.55 0.31
N GLU A 659 12.76 15.70 1.13
CA GLU A 659 13.38 14.50 1.70
C GLU A 659 13.74 13.48 0.61
N LEU A 660 12.77 13.21 -0.28
CA LEU A 660 12.99 12.32 -1.43
C LEU A 660 14.14 12.82 -2.34
N ALA A 661 14.20 14.12 -2.60
CA ALA A 661 15.28 14.73 -3.37
C ALA A 661 16.64 14.49 -2.71
N LYS A 662 16.73 14.59 -1.38
CA LYS A 662 17.95 14.30 -0.61
C LYS A 662 18.35 12.83 -0.69
N ASP A 663 17.38 11.92 -0.63
CA ASP A 663 17.65 10.49 -0.76
C ASP A 663 18.16 10.14 -2.17
N ILE A 664 17.54 10.73 -3.20
CA ILE A 664 17.97 10.56 -4.59
C ILE A 664 19.35 11.17 -4.80
N GLU A 665 19.66 12.34 -4.22
CA GLU A 665 21.00 12.95 -4.25
C GLU A 665 22.05 12.00 -3.69
N SER A 666 21.77 11.41 -2.52
CA SER A 666 22.65 10.42 -1.89
C SER A 666 22.82 9.15 -2.75
N ALA A 667 21.74 8.67 -3.34
CA ALA A 667 21.77 7.52 -4.24
C ALA A 667 22.58 7.83 -5.52
N THR A 668 22.36 9.00 -6.11
CA THR A 668 23.06 9.48 -7.32
C THR A 668 24.56 9.61 -7.06
N SER A 669 24.96 10.12 -5.88
CA SER A 669 26.36 10.21 -5.48
C SER A 669 27.03 8.83 -5.40
N ARG A 670 26.36 7.86 -4.74
CA ARG A 670 26.87 6.47 -4.66
C ARG A 670 26.96 5.80 -6.04
N GLN A 671 25.98 6.04 -6.90
CA GLN A 671 25.98 5.50 -8.25
C GLN A 671 27.09 6.12 -9.12
N ASN A 672 27.32 7.42 -8.99
CA ASN A 672 28.42 8.09 -9.70
C ASN A 672 29.79 7.52 -9.28
N GLN A 673 29.96 7.20 -8.00
CA GLN A 673 31.15 6.51 -7.52
C GLN A 673 31.28 5.10 -8.11
N ALA A 674 30.16 4.31 -8.10
CA ALA A 674 30.16 2.98 -8.68
C ALA A 674 30.45 2.98 -10.19
N ILE A 675 30.02 4.01 -10.92
CA ILE A 675 30.38 4.20 -12.34
C ILE A 675 31.88 4.46 -12.48
N GLY A 676 32.47 5.27 -11.60
CA GLY A 676 33.94 5.48 -11.59
C GLY A 676 34.70 4.18 -11.39
N ASP A 677 34.27 3.36 -10.43
CA ASP A 677 34.88 2.05 -10.16
C ASP A 677 34.68 1.08 -11.34
N ALA A 678 33.51 1.12 -12.00
CA ALA A 678 33.21 0.32 -13.18
C ALA A 678 34.12 0.72 -14.36
N ILE A 679 34.30 2.00 -14.63
CA ILE A 679 35.22 2.51 -15.68
C ILE A 679 36.63 1.99 -15.41
N THR A 680 37.11 2.12 -14.16
CA THR A 680 38.45 1.61 -13.79
C THR A 680 38.58 0.11 -14.01
N THR A 681 37.49 -0.64 -13.73
CA THR A 681 37.46 -2.09 -13.95
C THR A 681 37.49 -2.43 -15.44
N ILE A 682 36.77 -1.66 -16.27
CA ILE A 682 36.76 -1.83 -17.73
C ILE A 682 38.14 -1.56 -18.33
N ASP A 683 38.83 -0.52 -17.86
CA ASP A 683 40.21 -0.19 -18.28
C ASP A 683 41.16 -1.37 -17.99
N ARG A 684 41.01 -1.98 -16.79
CA ARG A 684 41.79 -3.19 -16.44
C ARG A 684 41.45 -4.39 -17.34
N ILE A 685 40.19 -4.56 -17.69
CA ILE A 685 39.75 -5.64 -18.61
C ILE A 685 40.36 -5.42 -20.01
N ALA A 686 40.34 -4.18 -20.49
CA ALA A 686 40.98 -3.82 -21.76
C ALA A 686 42.50 -4.08 -21.76
N GLU A 687 43.17 -3.75 -20.65
CA GLU A 687 44.60 -4.02 -20.45
C GLU A 687 44.86 -5.54 -20.45
N MET A 688 44.06 -6.32 -19.71
CA MET A 688 44.14 -7.80 -19.71
C MET A 688 43.92 -8.40 -21.11
N ALA A 689 42.99 -7.86 -21.91
CA ALA A 689 42.78 -8.29 -23.26
C ALA A 689 44.02 -8.09 -24.13
N ARG A 690 44.74 -6.97 -23.98
CA ARG A 690 46.02 -6.70 -24.64
C ARG A 690 47.12 -7.65 -24.19
N GLU A 691 47.20 -7.92 -22.87
CA GLU A 691 48.17 -8.89 -22.34
C GLU A 691 47.92 -10.31 -22.89
N ILE A 692 46.63 -10.74 -22.97
CA ILE A 692 46.24 -12.02 -23.59
C ILE A 692 46.66 -12.02 -25.07
N SER A 693 46.40 -10.94 -25.81
CA SER A 693 46.82 -10.82 -27.21
C SER A 693 48.34 -10.95 -27.36
N ASN A 694 49.11 -10.30 -26.50
CA ASN A 694 50.57 -10.40 -26.50
C ASN A 694 51.07 -11.82 -26.14
N ALA A 695 50.45 -12.46 -25.14
CA ALA A 695 50.75 -13.84 -24.78
C ALA A 695 50.39 -14.82 -25.92
N ASN A 696 49.27 -14.54 -26.60
CA ASN A 696 48.83 -15.33 -27.76
C ASN A 696 49.80 -15.25 -28.94
N ASN A 697 50.36 -14.06 -29.24
CA ASN A 697 51.38 -13.93 -30.26
C ASN A 697 52.63 -14.76 -29.93
N ARG A 698 53.05 -14.83 -28.66
CA ARG A 698 54.13 -15.70 -28.21
C ARG A 698 53.83 -17.19 -28.38
N ILE A 699 52.55 -17.60 -28.19
CA ILE A 699 52.11 -18.96 -28.42
C ILE A 699 52.24 -19.31 -29.92
N LEU A 700 51.82 -18.38 -30.80
CA LEU A 700 51.97 -18.56 -32.26
C LEU A 700 53.46 -18.72 -32.67
N ASP A 701 54.37 -17.90 -32.12
CA ASP A 701 55.81 -17.99 -32.39
C ASP A 701 56.35 -19.36 -31.92
N LEU A 702 55.98 -19.80 -30.72
CA LEU A 702 56.38 -21.11 -30.19
C LEU A 702 55.78 -22.26 -31.01
N SER A 703 54.52 -22.15 -31.43
CA SER A 703 53.87 -23.15 -32.30
C SER A 703 54.58 -23.26 -33.64
N ALA A 704 54.95 -22.13 -34.26
CA ALA A 704 55.72 -22.12 -35.49
C ALA A 704 57.10 -22.81 -35.33
N LEU A 705 57.79 -22.52 -34.21
CA LEU A 705 59.06 -23.17 -33.88
C LEU A 705 58.91 -24.68 -33.65
N MET A 706 57.85 -25.10 -32.95
CA MET A 706 57.54 -26.51 -32.72
C MET A 706 57.24 -27.25 -34.06
N LYS A 707 56.50 -26.60 -34.96
CA LYS A 707 56.23 -27.12 -36.31
C LYS A 707 57.51 -27.30 -37.12
N GLU A 708 58.40 -26.31 -37.09
CA GLU A 708 59.73 -26.42 -37.74
C GLU A 708 60.54 -27.58 -37.16
N LYS A 709 60.60 -27.73 -35.83
CA LYS A 709 61.33 -28.82 -35.16
C LYS A 709 60.73 -30.21 -35.48
N SER A 710 59.41 -30.29 -35.59
CA SER A 710 58.74 -31.52 -36.00
C SER A 710 59.07 -31.91 -37.42
N HIS A 711 59.13 -30.94 -38.36
CA HIS A 711 59.57 -31.23 -39.73
C HIS A 711 61.04 -31.67 -39.77
N GLN A 712 61.92 -31.02 -39.03
CA GLN A 712 63.33 -31.45 -38.92
C GLN A 712 63.47 -32.88 -38.37
N MET A 713 62.61 -33.23 -37.38
CA MET A 713 62.56 -34.59 -36.82
C MET A 713 62.12 -35.63 -37.83
N ASN A 714 61.10 -35.34 -38.64
CA ASN A 714 60.60 -36.19 -39.70
C ASN A 714 61.65 -36.38 -40.82
N ASP A 715 62.38 -35.32 -41.17
CA ASP A 715 63.49 -35.40 -42.15
C ASP A 715 64.61 -36.34 -41.70
N VAL A 716 65.01 -36.26 -40.41
CA VAL A 716 66.00 -37.16 -39.80
C VAL A 716 65.52 -38.60 -39.77
N ILE A 717 64.23 -38.87 -39.49
CA ILE A 717 63.65 -40.21 -39.54
C ILE A 717 63.64 -40.75 -40.93
N ASN A 718 63.24 -39.98 -41.93
CA ASN A 718 63.24 -40.41 -43.32
C ASN A 718 64.65 -40.68 -43.95
N GLN A 719 65.70 -40.12 -43.32
CA GLN A 719 67.07 -40.43 -43.64
C GLN A 719 67.64 -41.68 -42.92
N ALA A 720 66.98 -42.05 -41.79
CA ALA A 720 67.39 -43.20 -40.96
C ALA A 720 66.64 -44.52 -41.33
N THR A 721 65.55 -44.42 -42.07
CA THR A 721 64.79 -45.52 -42.66
C THR A 721 65.20 -45.73 -44.12
#